data_a31b66136bba355ddd703fa8fcf342ec
#
_entry.id   a31b66136bba355ddd703fa8fcf342ec
#
_cell.length_a   1.000
_cell.length_b   1.000
_cell.length_c   1.000
_cell.angle_alpha   90.00
_cell.angle_beta   90.00
_cell.angle_gamma   90.00
#
_symmetry.space_group_name_H-M   'P 1'
#
loop_
_entity.id
_entity.type
_entity.pdbx_description
1 polymer ?
#
loop_
_entity_poly.entity_id
_entity_poly.type
_entity_poly.pdbx_seq_one_letter_code
_entity_poly.pdbx_strand_id
1 'polypeptide(L)'
;MLFKLSFSNMKKSLKDYAVYFFTLILGVVIFYLFNAIETQTTMLKISEDTREIVKLINTTLSGVSVFVAFILGFLVIYASNFLMKKRKKEFALYILLGMGKRKISLILFLETLIIGVISLGIGLVAGIGLSQVTSIFVANMFGVNIEKYRFVFSQQAFVKTLIYFAIIYVIVILFNMFCINKYKLIDLLTGSRKAEKATNKNPYICAVVWIISVVLLAFAYYKVSDSRNLELVTDLAKYIVMGCAGTFLFFWSLSGIMFSAVHSMKKVYYKGLNSFVFRQMSSRMNSNVFAMTVICLMMFITICVLSSGLTVRNSLVHNIDMLSPADVQIEKELYSDDEAELIKDYYKRKDIDLEDILKDIVDVYVYNTSELTINDTLGNTEAAKADNPDIADNIDSSYFDAYYSEDIMKLSDYNKVAALYGNEQYSLSSDEYIIVADFKSMAEVRNKALDKGVKIALNGKLLKPKYNRCSDGFVQMSSNHINIGIVVVPDEVLETMLPTVEYYIGNYNIPEGDEREAVDKKIVKIANGAGKEGIIMDINTLISVKENSMGLGAMIAFIALYIGLIFLISGAAILALKELSESADNLGRYKILKNLGTDNSKINHAVLKQTAILFGIPMSLAIIHSIFGMRVSYMVMELLGTEYMVQSIIMTGVFILLIYGGYFVITYNSCKNMIKNI
;
A
#
# COMPACT_ATOMS: atom_id res chain seq x y z
N MET A 1 -36.85 -32.14 9.91
CA MET A 1 -35.83 -33.18 10.15
C MET A 1 -34.43 -32.77 9.64
N LEU A 2 -34.27 -32.34 8.40
CA LEU A 2 -32.96 -31.92 7.83
C LEU A 2 -32.34 -30.74 8.57
N PHE A 3 -33.09 -29.70 8.92
CA PHE A 3 -32.62 -28.54 9.69
C PHE A 3 -32.07 -28.95 11.09
N LYS A 4 -32.82 -29.82 11.81
CA LYS A 4 -32.39 -30.34 13.13
C LYS A 4 -31.09 -31.16 13.01
N LEU A 5 -30.94 -31.92 11.92
CA LEU A 5 -29.74 -32.68 11.63
C LEU A 5 -28.52 -31.74 11.32
N SER A 6 -28.74 -30.73 10.48
CA SER A 6 -27.72 -29.72 10.15
C SER A 6 -27.23 -28.97 11.39
N PHE A 7 -28.16 -28.54 12.25
CA PHE A 7 -27.83 -27.84 13.50
C PHE A 7 -27.10 -28.76 14.51
N SER A 8 -27.52 -30.01 14.64
CA SER A 8 -26.81 -30.99 15.49
C SER A 8 -25.41 -31.30 14.99
N ASN A 9 -25.25 -31.45 13.68
CA ASN A 9 -23.92 -31.66 13.07
C ASN A 9 -22.99 -30.47 13.31
N MET A 10 -23.48 -29.24 13.13
CA MET A 10 -22.74 -28.02 13.39
C MET A 10 -22.27 -27.95 14.85
N LYS A 11 -23.15 -28.23 15.82
CA LYS A 11 -22.83 -28.20 17.26
C LYS A 11 -21.75 -29.23 17.64
N LYS A 12 -21.78 -30.43 17.06
CA LYS A 12 -20.78 -31.48 17.29
C LYS A 12 -19.43 -31.13 16.70
N SER A 13 -19.40 -30.40 15.59
CA SER A 13 -18.18 -30.06 14.84
C SER A 13 -17.68 -28.64 15.10
N LEU A 14 -18.20 -27.90 16.07
CA LEU A 14 -17.82 -26.50 16.37
C LEU A 14 -16.30 -26.30 16.50
N LYS A 15 -15.59 -27.23 17.16
CA LYS A 15 -14.12 -27.16 17.29
C LYS A 15 -13.40 -27.27 15.94
N ASP A 16 -13.98 -28.00 15.01
CA ASP A 16 -13.44 -28.23 13.67
C ASP A 16 -13.68 -27.03 12.74
N TYR A 17 -14.74 -26.25 13.02
CA TYR A 17 -15.12 -25.06 12.28
C TYR A 17 -14.53 -23.76 12.85
N ALA A 18 -13.87 -23.81 14.00
CA ALA A 18 -13.45 -22.62 14.73
C ALA A 18 -12.61 -21.66 13.88
N VAL A 19 -11.60 -22.15 13.18
CA VAL A 19 -10.73 -21.32 12.33
C VAL A 19 -11.51 -20.72 11.16
N TYR A 20 -12.36 -21.51 10.51
CA TYR A 20 -13.24 -21.04 9.44
C TYR A 20 -14.21 -19.96 9.92
N PHE A 21 -14.88 -20.22 11.05
CA PHE A 21 -15.84 -19.31 11.66
C PHE A 21 -15.18 -17.98 12.06
N PHE A 22 -14.01 -18.05 12.71
CA PHE A 22 -13.23 -16.89 13.09
C PHE A 22 -12.79 -16.05 11.88
N THR A 23 -12.34 -16.72 10.81
CA THR A 23 -11.93 -16.04 9.58
C THR A 23 -13.09 -15.31 8.90
N LEU A 24 -14.28 -15.91 8.88
CA LEU A 24 -15.49 -15.28 8.37
C LEU A 24 -15.87 -14.05 9.19
N ILE A 25 -15.86 -14.16 10.52
CA ILE A 25 -16.14 -13.04 11.43
C ILE A 25 -15.15 -11.90 11.17
N LEU A 26 -13.86 -12.18 11.12
CA LEU A 26 -12.85 -11.18 10.83
C LEU A 26 -13.06 -10.51 9.47
N GLY A 27 -13.39 -11.27 8.44
CA GLY A 27 -13.70 -10.74 7.11
C GLY A 27 -14.87 -9.75 7.16
N VAL A 28 -15.96 -10.11 7.87
CA VAL A 28 -17.12 -9.21 8.06
C VAL A 28 -16.73 -7.96 8.85
N VAL A 29 -16.00 -8.13 9.95
CA VAL A 29 -15.56 -7.02 10.80
C VAL A 29 -14.76 -6.00 9.98
N ILE A 30 -13.73 -6.47 9.28
CA ILE A 30 -12.85 -5.59 8.51
C ILE A 30 -13.63 -4.92 7.38
N PHE A 31 -14.45 -5.67 6.66
CA PHE A 31 -15.26 -5.13 5.58
C PHE A 31 -16.22 -4.03 6.08
N TYR A 32 -16.88 -4.24 7.23
CA TYR A 32 -17.73 -3.23 7.85
C TYR A 32 -16.93 -2.01 8.30
N LEU A 33 -15.79 -2.22 9.01
CA LEU A 33 -14.96 -1.14 9.53
C LEU A 33 -14.54 -0.14 8.44
N PHE A 34 -14.00 -0.65 7.34
CA PHE A 34 -13.50 0.22 6.27
C PHE A 34 -14.62 0.88 5.48
N ASN A 35 -15.77 0.24 5.32
CA ASN A 35 -16.93 0.88 4.69
C ASN A 35 -17.67 1.86 5.62
N ALA A 36 -17.43 1.82 6.95
CA ALA A 36 -17.99 2.75 7.90
C ALA A 36 -17.24 4.08 7.99
N ILE A 37 -16.01 4.18 7.47
CA ILE A 37 -15.16 5.37 7.48
C ILE A 37 -15.88 6.57 6.87
N GLU A 38 -16.59 6.39 5.76
CA GLU A 38 -17.39 7.43 5.11
C GLU A 38 -18.35 8.15 6.07
N THR A 39 -19.08 7.38 6.87
CA THR A 39 -20.04 7.95 7.83
C THR A 39 -19.33 8.61 9.02
N GLN A 40 -18.17 8.10 9.40
CA GLN A 40 -17.35 8.64 10.48
C GLN A 40 -16.77 9.99 10.12
N THR A 41 -16.23 10.15 8.92
CA THR A 41 -15.65 11.40 8.43
C THR A 41 -16.70 12.50 8.19
N THR A 42 -17.91 12.13 7.76
CA THR A 42 -19.02 13.12 7.60
C THR A 42 -19.50 13.72 8.91
N MET A 43 -19.21 13.11 10.05
CA MET A 43 -19.57 13.64 11.39
C MET A 43 -18.51 14.60 11.96
N LEU A 44 -17.33 14.65 11.37
CA LEU A 44 -16.29 15.61 11.72
C LEU A 44 -16.63 16.98 11.11
N LYS A 45 -16.39 18.07 11.84
CA LYS A 45 -16.45 19.41 11.28
C LYS A 45 -15.24 19.60 10.35
N ILE A 46 -15.43 19.31 9.08
CA ILE A 46 -14.38 19.27 8.07
C ILE A 46 -14.61 20.44 7.11
N SER A 47 -13.53 21.10 6.66
CA SER A 47 -13.55 22.15 5.63
C SER A 47 -14.15 21.66 4.31
N GLU A 48 -14.55 22.58 3.42
CA GLU A 48 -15.09 22.20 2.10
C GLU A 48 -14.05 21.43 1.26
N ASP A 49 -12.78 21.81 1.32
CA ASP A 49 -11.68 21.16 0.62
C ASP A 49 -11.47 19.71 1.11
N THR A 50 -11.49 19.52 2.43
CA THR A 50 -11.41 18.17 3.00
C THR A 50 -12.64 17.31 2.65
N ARG A 51 -13.82 17.90 2.37
CA ARG A 51 -15.00 17.17 1.88
C ARG A 51 -14.77 16.60 0.48
N GLU A 52 -14.08 17.30 -0.41
CA GLU A 52 -13.72 16.77 -1.73
C GLU A 52 -12.76 15.57 -1.60
N ILE A 53 -11.76 15.68 -0.73
CA ILE A 53 -10.85 14.57 -0.41
C ILE A 53 -11.64 13.38 0.15
N VAL A 54 -12.56 13.60 1.10
CA VAL A 54 -13.43 12.54 1.64
C VAL A 54 -14.27 11.89 0.55
N LYS A 55 -14.80 12.65 -0.41
CA LYS A 55 -15.56 12.11 -1.55
C LYS A 55 -14.68 11.25 -2.45
N LEU A 56 -13.45 11.67 -2.70
CA LEU A 56 -12.44 10.88 -3.44
C LEU A 56 -12.11 9.59 -2.71
N ILE A 57 -11.88 9.65 -1.39
CA ILE A 57 -11.68 8.48 -0.51
C ILE A 57 -12.82 7.48 -0.70
N ASN A 58 -14.06 7.94 -0.61
CA ASN A 58 -15.24 7.08 -0.66
C ASN A 58 -15.40 6.40 -2.02
N THR A 59 -15.12 7.12 -3.10
CA THR A 59 -15.14 6.57 -4.46
C THR A 59 -14.08 5.48 -4.62
N THR A 60 -12.86 5.75 -4.19
CA THR A 60 -11.73 4.82 -4.26
C THR A 60 -11.95 3.60 -3.35
N LEU A 61 -12.39 3.80 -2.11
CA LEU A 61 -12.73 2.70 -1.19
C LEU A 61 -13.87 1.83 -1.71
N SER A 62 -14.84 2.41 -2.42
CA SER A 62 -15.91 1.63 -3.04
C SER A 62 -15.37 0.69 -4.12
N GLY A 63 -14.45 1.15 -4.96
CA GLY A 63 -13.75 0.29 -5.94
C GLY A 63 -12.91 -0.80 -5.28
N VAL A 64 -12.13 -0.43 -4.26
CA VAL A 64 -11.33 -1.37 -3.47
C VAL A 64 -12.21 -2.40 -2.77
N SER A 65 -13.39 -2.00 -2.26
CA SER A 65 -14.33 -2.92 -1.59
C SER A 65 -14.85 -4.03 -2.50
N VAL A 66 -15.04 -3.76 -3.81
CA VAL A 66 -15.40 -4.80 -4.80
C VAL A 66 -14.28 -5.83 -4.93
N PHE A 67 -13.05 -5.36 -5.04
CA PHE A 67 -11.87 -6.24 -5.13
C PHE A 67 -11.67 -7.07 -3.86
N VAL A 68 -11.83 -6.45 -2.70
CA VAL A 68 -11.79 -7.12 -1.39
C VAL A 68 -12.89 -8.17 -1.27
N ALA A 69 -14.12 -7.86 -1.70
CA ALA A 69 -15.23 -8.83 -1.71
C ALA A 69 -14.90 -10.06 -2.58
N PHE A 70 -14.22 -9.88 -3.71
CA PHE A 70 -13.74 -10.98 -4.54
C PHE A 70 -12.78 -11.90 -3.78
N ILE A 71 -11.82 -11.32 -3.06
CA ILE A 71 -10.83 -12.07 -2.24
C ILE A 71 -11.52 -12.81 -1.09
N LEU A 72 -12.42 -12.15 -0.39
CA LEU A 72 -13.21 -12.78 0.67
C LEU A 72 -14.08 -13.92 0.11
N GLY A 73 -14.67 -13.72 -1.07
CA GLY A 73 -15.40 -14.77 -1.78
C GLY A 73 -14.54 -15.99 -2.07
N PHE A 74 -13.33 -15.78 -2.57
CA PHE A 74 -12.35 -16.84 -2.79
C PHE A 74 -11.99 -17.57 -1.49
N LEU A 75 -11.75 -16.84 -0.42
CA LEU A 75 -11.47 -17.39 0.91
C LEU A 75 -12.61 -18.26 1.41
N VAL A 76 -13.86 -17.79 1.28
CA VAL A 76 -15.06 -18.54 1.73
C VAL A 76 -15.27 -19.82 0.91
N ILE A 77 -15.07 -19.76 -0.41
CA ILE A 77 -15.11 -20.93 -1.30
C ILE A 77 -14.05 -21.96 -0.89
N TYR A 78 -12.82 -21.48 -0.64
CA TYR A 78 -11.72 -22.34 -0.24
C TYR A 78 -12.00 -23.03 1.10
N ALA A 79 -12.48 -22.29 2.07
CA ALA A 79 -12.84 -22.80 3.39
C ALA A 79 -14.04 -23.78 3.34
N SER A 80 -15.03 -23.49 2.50
CA SER A 80 -16.16 -24.40 2.27
C SER A 80 -15.73 -25.71 1.62
N ASN A 81 -14.82 -25.66 0.65
CA ASN A 81 -14.23 -26.86 0.04
C ASN A 81 -13.44 -27.72 1.06
N PHE A 82 -12.75 -27.06 2.00
CA PHE A 82 -12.11 -27.75 3.11
C PHE A 82 -13.11 -28.53 3.96
N LEU A 83 -14.21 -27.90 4.36
CA LEU A 83 -15.26 -28.54 5.16
C LEU A 83 -15.88 -29.74 4.42
N MET A 84 -16.14 -29.59 3.13
CA MET A 84 -16.64 -30.68 2.31
C MET A 84 -15.67 -31.87 2.27
N LYS A 85 -14.36 -31.61 2.12
CA LYS A 85 -13.34 -32.67 2.12
C LYS A 85 -13.32 -33.43 3.45
N LYS A 86 -13.41 -32.73 4.58
CA LYS A 86 -13.37 -33.33 5.92
C LYS A 86 -14.57 -34.24 6.16
N ARG A 87 -15.74 -33.91 5.61
CA ARG A 87 -16.99 -34.61 5.82
C ARG A 87 -17.33 -35.64 4.76
N LYS A 88 -16.41 -35.94 3.85
CA LYS A 88 -16.61 -36.96 2.77
C LYS A 88 -17.13 -38.29 3.28
N LYS A 89 -16.61 -38.77 4.41
CA LYS A 89 -17.06 -40.06 5.01
C LYS A 89 -18.48 -39.98 5.51
N GLU A 90 -18.92 -38.88 6.12
CA GLU A 90 -20.30 -38.69 6.57
C GLU A 90 -21.26 -38.69 5.37
N PHE A 91 -20.88 -37.98 4.28
CA PHE A 91 -21.69 -37.97 3.06
C PHE A 91 -21.79 -39.34 2.41
N ALA A 92 -20.68 -40.11 2.42
CA ALA A 92 -20.70 -41.48 1.95
C ALA A 92 -21.67 -42.36 2.76
N LEU A 93 -21.67 -42.21 4.08
CA LEU A 93 -22.57 -42.93 5.00
C LEU A 93 -24.04 -42.55 4.74
N TYR A 94 -24.33 -41.24 4.51
CA TYR A 94 -25.69 -40.81 4.15
C TYR A 94 -26.16 -41.40 2.82
N ILE A 95 -25.27 -41.51 1.81
CA ILE A 95 -25.61 -42.17 0.53
C ILE A 95 -25.85 -43.66 0.72
N LEU A 96 -25.05 -44.36 1.53
CA LEU A 96 -25.22 -45.77 1.84
C LEU A 96 -26.55 -46.03 2.57
N LEU A 97 -27.01 -45.10 3.42
CA LEU A 97 -28.29 -45.16 4.09
C LEU A 97 -29.48 -44.74 3.19
N GLY A 98 -29.23 -44.61 1.86
CA GLY A 98 -30.30 -44.32 0.87
C GLY A 98 -30.63 -42.85 0.70
N MET A 99 -29.84 -41.91 1.27
CA MET A 99 -30.06 -40.49 1.08
C MET A 99 -29.58 -40.01 -0.27
N GLY A 100 -30.47 -39.50 -1.10
CA GLY A 100 -30.12 -38.96 -2.42
C GLY A 100 -29.23 -37.72 -2.36
N LYS A 101 -28.38 -37.51 -3.37
CA LYS A 101 -27.44 -36.38 -3.49
C LYS A 101 -28.10 -35.00 -3.27
N ARG A 102 -29.34 -34.82 -3.74
CA ARG A 102 -30.10 -33.57 -3.52
C ARG A 102 -30.34 -33.26 -2.04
N LYS A 103 -30.67 -34.27 -1.22
CA LYS A 103 -30.87 -34.11 0.22
C LYS A 103 -29.56 -33.78 0.95
N ILE A 104 -28.45 -34.39 0.53
CA ILE A 104 -27.11 -34.10 1.07
C ILE A 104 -26.69 -32.66 0.71
N SER A 105 -26.94 -32.26 -0.51
CA SER A 105 -26.69 -30.88 -0.97
C SER A 105 -27.52 -29.86 -0.16
N LEU A 106 -28.75 -30.18 0.17
CA LEU A 106 -29.61 -29.34 0.99
C LEU A 106 -29.13 -29.27 2.46
N ILE A 107 -28.62 -30.35 3.03
CA ILE A 107 -27.99 -30.34 4.37
C ILE A 107 -26.79 -29.39 4.37
N LEU A 108 -25.89 -29.53 3.40
CA LEU A 108 -24.73 -28.65 3.26
C LEU A 108 -25.11 -27.17 3.04
N PHE A 109 -26.12 -26.93 2.21
CA PHE A 109 -26.70 -25.60 2.04
C PHE A 109 -27.13 -24.99 3.38
N LEU A 110 -27.94 -25.73 4.14
CA LEU A 110 -28.43 -25.28 5.44
C LEU A 110 -27.29 -25.03 6.45
N GLU A 111 -26.31 -25.92 6.51
CA GLU A 111 -25.14 -25.75 7.38
C GLU A 111 -24.31 -24.52 7.00
N THR A 112 -23.99 -24.36 5.71
CA THR A 112 -23.26 -23.17 5.22
C THR A 112 -24.03 -21.89 5.48
N LEU A 113 -25.35 -21.91 5.27
CA LEU A 113 -26.22 -20.75 5.54
C LEU A 113 -26.23 -20.40 7.03
N ILE A 114 -26.41 -21.40 7.92
CA ILE A 114 -26.44 -21.16 9.38
C ILE A 114 -25.11 -20.56 9.86
N ILE A 115 -23.99 -21.15 9.45
CA ILE A 115 -22.66 -20.65 9.79
C ILE A 115 -22.49 -19.24 9.24
N GLY A 116 -22.91 -18.98 8.01
CA GLY A 116 -22.85 -17.69 7.38
C GLY A 116 -23.64 -16.62 8.12
N VAL A 117 -24.89 -16.90 8.44
CA VAL A 117 -25.76 -15.95 9.17
C VAL A 117 -25.21 -15.66 10.56
N ILE A 118 -24.75 -16.68 11.30
CA ILE A 118 -24.16 -16.47 12.62
C ILE A 118 -22.86 -15.66 12.53
N SER A 119 -21.97 -16.01 11.58
CA SER A 119 -20.72 -15.26 11.37
C SER A 119 -20.97 -13.82 10.98
N LEU A 120 -21.95 -13.58 10.11
CA LEU A 120 -22.37 -12.25 9.68
C LEU A 120 -22.93 -11.46 10.87
N GLY A 121 -23.83 -12.05 11.67
CA GLY A 121 -24.39 -11.39 12.86
C GLY A 121 -23.34 -11.01 13.88
N ILE A 122 -22.47 -11.96 14.27
CA ILE A 122 -21.37 -11.70 15.22
C ILE A 122 -20.37 -10.71 14.64
N GLY A 123 -20.02 -10.86 13.36
CA GLY A 123 -19.08 -9.97 12.67
C GLY A 123 -19.61 -8.53 12.57
N LEU A 124 -20.91 -8.35 12.29
CA LEU A 124 -21.53 -7.01 12.28
C LEU A 124 -21.55 -6.39 13.68
N VAL A 125 -21.97 -7.13 14.71
CA VAL A 125 -21.96 -6.62 16.09
C VAL A 125 -20.54 -6.23 16.52
N ALA A 126 -19.55 -7.08 16.28
CA ALA A 126 -18.16 -6.79 16.57
C ALA A 126 -17.61 -5.62 15.70
N GLY A 127 -17.98 -5.57 14.42
CA GLY A 127 -17.60 -4.50 13.50
C GLY A 127 -18.18 -3.15 13.93
N ILE A 128 -19.46 -3.09 14.30
CA ILE A 128 -20.11 -1.88 14.84
C ILE A 128 -19.41 -1.43 16.14
N GLY A 129 -19.12 -2.36 17.05
CA GLY A 129 -18.41 -2.05 18.29
C GLY A 129 -16.99 -1.51 18.04
N LEU A 130 -16.21 -2.18 17.19
CA LEU A 130 -14.86 -1.75 16.85
C LEU A 130 -14.83 -0.46 16.01
N SER A 131 -15.87 -0.19 15.21
CA SER A 131 -15.96 1.05 14.46
C SER A 131 -15.99 2.29 15.35
N GLN A 132 -16.48 2.19 16.58
CA GLN A 132 -16.44 3.28 17.55
C GLN A 132 -14.99 3.60 18.00
N VAL A 133 -14.16 2.58 18.14
CA VAL A 133 -12.73 2.75 18.46
C VAL A 133 -11.98 3.32 17.26
N THR A 134 -12.30 2.83 16.06
CA THR A 134 -11.67 3.34 14.83
C THR A 134 -12.09 4.78 14.51
N SER A 135 -13.26 5.26 14.95
CA SER A 135 -13.66 6.67 14.75
C SER A 135 -12.72 7.65 15.47
N ILE A 136 -12.22 7.29 16.67
CA ILE A 136 -11.22 8.07 17.39
C ILE A 136 -9.88 8.09 16.62
N PHE A 137 -9.48 6.93 16.12
CA PHE A 137 -8.26 6.81 15.30
C PHE A 137 -8.37 7.61 13.99
N VAL A 138 -9.53 7.58 13.33
CA VAL A 138 -9.84 8.36 12.13
C VAL A 138 -9.74 9.86 12.42
N ALA A 139 -10.38 10.35 13.49
CA ALA A 139 -10.32 11.76 13.84
C ALA A 139 -8.89 12.24 14.08
N ASN A 140 -8.08 11.46 14.81
CA ASN A 140 -6.66 11.77 15.02
C ASN A 140 -5.85 11.78 13.71
N MET A 141 -6.20 10.92 12.74
CA MET A 141 -5.53 10.92 11.44
C MET A 141 -5.84 12.16 10.61
N PHE A 142 -7.03 12.74 10.76
CA PHE A 142 -7.43 14.01 10.13
C PHE A 142 -7.10 15.26 10.98
N GLY A 143 -6.41 15.09 12.12
CA GLY A 143 -6.04 16.20 13.00
C GLY A 143 -7.23 16.91 13.67
N VAL A 144 -8.40 16.27 13.71
CA VAL A 144 -9.62 16.85 14.25
C VAL A 144 -9.79 16.47 15.73
N ASN A 145 -9.91 17.48 16.60
CA ASN A 145 -10.24 17.26 18.00
C ASN A 145 -11.70 16.84 18.17
N ILE A 146 -11.91 15.72 18.86
CA ILE A 146 -13.26 15.25 19.20
C ILE A 146 -13.72 15.96 20.49
N GLU A 147 -14.45 17.05 20.37
CA GLU A 147 -15.02 17.74 21.54
C GLU A 147 -16.09 16.94 22.28
N LYS A 148 -16.89 16.12 21.55
CA LYS A 148 -17.91 15.22 22.14
C LYS A 148 -18.01 13.93 21.35
N TYR A 149 -17.73 12.82 22.02
CA TYR A 149 -17.96 11.49 21.45
C TYR A 149 -19.46 11.25 21.23
N ARG A 150 -19.84 10.86 20.01
CA ARG A 150 -21.20 10.38 19.68
C ARG A 150 -21.11 9.00 19.06
N PHE A 151 -22.00 8.10 19.47
CA PHE A 151 -22.12 6.78 18.83
C PHE A 151 -22.57 6.95 17.37
N VAL A 152 -21.77 6.46 16.43
CA VAL A 152 -22.02 6.59 15.00
C VAL A 152 -22.33 5.21 14.39
N PHE A 153 -23.55 5.05 13.88
CA PHE A 153 -23.94 3.86 13.13
C PHE A 153 -23.97 4.17 11.63
N SER A 154 -23.17 3.43 10.86
CA SER A 154 -23.17 3.56 9.41
C SER A 154 -24.19 2.63 8.77
N GLN A 155 -25.35 3.17 8.38
CA GLN A 155 -26.37 2.41 7.66
C GLN A 155 -25.87 1.97 6.28
N GLN A 156 -25.07 2.79 5.61
CA GLN A 156 -24.50 2.44 4.30
C GLN A 156 -23.53 1.26 4.40
N ALA A 157 -22.60 1.28 5.35
CA ALA A 157 -21.67 0.16 5.58
C ALA A 157 -22.40 -1.12 5.96
N PHE A 158 -23.44 -1.01 6.79
CA PHE A 158 -24.28 -2.14 7.17
C PHE A 158 -24.95 -2.79 5.95
N VAL A 159 -25.63 -2.00 5.12
CA VAL A 159 -26.30 -2.49 3.92
C VAL A 159 -25.31 -3.03 2.88
N LYS A 160 -24.20 -2.31 2.62
CA LYS A 160 -23.12 -2.80 1.74
C LYS A 160 -22.62 -4.17 2.22
N THR A 161 -22.32 -4.32 3.51
CA THR A 161 -21.82 -5.59 4.08
C THR A 161 -22.83 -6.72 3.87
N LEU A 162 -24.13 -6.49 4.13
CA LEU A 162 -25.18 -7.48 3.90
C LEU A 162 -25.25 -7.91 2.44
N ILE A 163 -25.25 -6.96 1.50
CA ILE A 163 -25.36 -7.24 0.07
C ILE A 163 -24.15 -8.05 -0.42
N TYR A 164 -22.93 -7.61 -0.12
CA TYR A 164 -21.71 -8.30 -0.58
C TYR A 164 -21.62 -9.72 -0.01
N PHE A 165 -21.92 -9.89 1.29
CA PHE A 165 -21.92 -11.22 1.89
C PHE A 165 -23.04 -12.09 1.36
N ALA A 166 -24.22 -11.56 1.08
CA ALA A 166 -25.29 -12.32 0.43
C ALA A 166 -24.84 -12.83 -0.96
N ILE A 167 -24.20 -11.99 -1.78
CA ILE A 167 -23.67 -12.37 -3.09
C ILE A 167 -22.60 -13.46 -2.92
N ILE A 168 -21.63 -13.28 -2.02
CA ILE A 168 -20.58 -14.26 -1.74
C ILE A 168 -21.20 -15.61 -1.35
N TYR A 169 -22.18 -15.61 -0.45
CA TYR A 169 -22.84 -16.83 0.00
C TYR A 169 -23.62 -17.53 -1.11
N VAL A 170 -24.30 -16.80 -1.99
CA VAL A 170 -24.97 -17.38 -3.16
C VAL A 170 -23.94 -18.11 -4.05
N ILE A 171 -22.80 -17.48 -4.33
CA ILE A 171 -21.73 -18.09 -5.12
C ILE A 171 -21.19 -19.35 -4.44
N VAL A 172 -20.93 -19.30 -3.14
CA VAL A 172 -20.45 -20.45 -2.34
C VAL A 172 -21.43 -21.61 -2.36
N ILE A 173 -22.72 -21.32 -2.21
CA ILE A 173 -23.77 -22.34 -2.26
C ILE A 173 -23.81 -23.01 -3.62
N LEU A 174 -23.79 -22.26 -4.71
CA LEU A 174 -23.75 -22.80 -6.08
C LEU A 174 -22.50 -23.67 -6.30
N PHE A 175 -21.35 -23.21 -5.82
CA PHE A 175 -20.10 -23.97 -5.88
C PHE A 175 -20.22 -25.31 -5.10
N ASN A 176 -20.76 -25.28 -3.89
CA ASN A 176 -20.95 -26.48 -3.07
C ASN A 176 -21.89 -27.49 -3.73
N MET A 177 -23.00 -27.03 -4.31
CA MET A 177 -23.93 -27.87 -5.05
C MET A 177 -23.25 -28.53 -6.26
N PHE A 178 -22.45 -27.77 -7.01
CA PHE A 178 -21.68 -28.30 -8.15
C PHE A 178 -20.69 -29.38 -7.69
N CYS A 179 -19.94 -29.13 -6.63
CA CYS A 179 -18.95 -30.07 -6.10
C CYS A 179 -19.57 -31.39 -5.64
N ILE A 180 -20.70 -31.37 -4.92
CA ILE A 180 -21.37 -32.59 -4.46
C ILE A 180 -21.87 -33.44 -5.63
N ASN A 181 -22.45 -32.79 -6.63
CA ASN A 181 -22.97 -33.54 -7.80
C ASN A 181 -21.86 -34.31 -8.55
N LYS A 182 -20.61 -33.80 -8.52
CA LYS A 182 -19.44 -34.41 -9.14
C LYS A 182 -18.89 -35.60 -8.37
N TYR A 183 -19.13 -35.75 -7.07
CA TYR A 183 -18.58 -36.85 -6.28
C TYR A 183 -19.29 -38.17 -6.59
N LYS A 184 -18.48 -39.24 -6.81
CA LYS A 184 -18.94 -40.61 -6.88
C LYS A 184 -18.86 -41.26 -5.49
N LEU A 185 -19.76 -42.21 -5.20
CA LEU A 185 -19.81 -42.90 -3.90
C LEU A 185 -18.48 -43.58 -3.54
N ILE A 186 -17.83 -44.19 -4.53
CA ILE A 186 -16.54 -44.88 -4.35
C ILE A 186 -15.43 -43.90 -3.97
N ASP A 187 -15.46 -42.65 -4.52
CA ASP A 187 -14.47 -41.63 -4.20
C ASP A 187 -14.67 -41.05 -2.79
N LEU A 188 -15.92 -41.03 -2.30
CA LEU A 188 -16.26 -40.62 -0.94
C LEU A 188 -15.83 -41.67 0.10
N LEU A 189 -16.00 -42.96 -0.20
CA LEU A 189 -15.63 -44.07 0.71
C LEU A 189 -14.13 -44.31 0.75
N THR A 190 -13.48 -44.32 -0.41
CA THR A 190 -12.05 -44.66 -0.55
C THR A 190 -11.13 -43.46 -0.52
N GLY A 191 -11.68 -42.22 -0.57
CA GLY A 191 -10.88 -41.01 -0.68
C GLY A 191 -9.89 -40.79 0.47
N SER A 192 -10.17 -41.30 1.67
CA SER A 192 -9.24 -41.28 2.80
C SER A 192 -8.17 -42.37 2.77
N ARG A 193 -8.37 -43.44 1.96
CA ARG A 193 -7.40 -44.55 1.79
C ARG A 193 -6.57 -44.39 0.52
N LYS A 194 -7.04 -43.68 -0.49
CA LYS A 194 -6.22 -43.32 -1.64
C LYS A 194 -5.18 -42.30 -1.15
N ALA A 195 -3.96 -42.82 -0.89
CA ALA A 195 -2.79 -41.93 -0.83
C ALA A 195 -2.86 -41.06 -2.10
N GLU A 196 -2.79 -39.73 -1.94
CA GLU A 196 -2.57 -38.85 -3.08
C GLU A 196 -1.43 -39.49 -3.88
N LYS A 197 -1.70 -39.83 -5.15
CA LYS A 197 -0.68 -40.41 -6.02
C LYS A 197 0.50 -39.46 -5.95
N ALA A 198 1.58 -39.91 -5.29
CA ALA A 198 2.85 -39.21 -5.37
C ALA A 198 3.22 -39.20 -6.84
N THR A 199 2.88 -38.11 -7.52
CA THR A 199 3.32 -37.90 -8.90
C THR A 199 4.82 -37.67 -8.77
N ASN A 200 5.60 -38.74 -8.94
CA ASN A 200 7.04 -38.62 -8.99
C ASN A 200 7.38 -37.80 -10.23
N LYS A 201 7.46 -36.51 -10.06
CA LYS A 201 7.98 -35.61 -11.09
C LYS A 201 9.45 -35.98 -11.29
N ASN A 202 9.87 -36.02 -12.53
CA ASN A 202 11.28 -36.26 -12.85
C ASN A 202 12.11 -35.10 -12.23
N PRO A 203 13.09 -35.40 -11.33
CA PRO A 203 13.90 -34.40 -10.66
C PRO A 203 14.65 -33.46 -11.64
N TYR A 204 15.08 -34.01 -12.79
CA TYR A 204 15.78 -33.21 -13.81
C TYR A 204 14.85 -32.20 -14.47
N ILE A 205 13.60 -32.59 -14.77
CA ILE A 205 12.60 -31.64 -15.31
C ILE A 205 12.32 -30.54 -14.27
N CYS A 206 12.16 -30.91 -12.99
CA CYS A 206 11.97 -29.93 -11.93
C CYS A 206 13.16 -28.97 -11.80
N ALA A 207 14.40 -29.46 -11.92
CA ALA A 207 15.59 -28.63 -11.88
C ALA A 207 15.63 -27.62 -13.06
N VAL A 208 15.34 -28.08 -14.27
CA VAL A 208 15.28 -27.19 -15.45
C VAL A 208 14.18 -26.15 -15.30
N VAL A 209 12.96 -26.52 -14.88
CA VAL A 209 11.87 -25.58 -14.67
C VAL A 209 12.18 -24.58 -13.55
N TRP A 210 12.89 -25.00 -12.51
CA TRP A 210 13.34 -24.12 -11.45
C TRP A 210 14.33 -23.06 -11.96
N ILE A 211 15.32 -23.49 -12.75
CA ILE A 211 16.27 -22.55 -13.37
C ILE A 211 15.52 -21.56 -14.26
N ILE A 212 14.59 -22.04 -15.09
CA ILE A 212 13.75 -21.18 -15.94
C ILE A 212 12.96 -20.18 -15.06
N SER A 213 12.35 -20.63 -13.96
CA SER A 213 11.60 -19.75 -13.07
C SER A 213 12.48 -18.68 -12.42
N VAL A 214 13.68 -19.04 -11.96
CA VAL A 214 14.64 -18.10 -11.36
C VAL A 214 15.12 -17.09 -12.40
N VAL A 215 15.44 -17.52 -13.63
CA VAL A 215 15.83 -16.61 -14.72
C VAL A 215 14.69 -15.67 -15.08
N LEU A 216 13.46 -16.17 -15.17
CA LEU A 216 12.27 -15.38 -15.47
C LEU A 216 12.01 -14.32 -14.38
N LEU A 217 12.12 -14.69 -13.10
CA LEU A 217 11.99 -13.78 -11.98
C LEU A 217 13.13 -12.75 -11.96
N ALA A 218 14.38 -13.18 -12.14
CA ALA A 218 15.53 -12.28 -12.18
C ALA A 218 15.41 -11.27 -13.32
N PHE A 219 14.95 -11.70 -14.50
CA PHE A 219 14.71 -10.81 -15.63
C PHE A 219 13.56 -9.82 -15.34
N ALA A 220 12.46 -10.28 -14.75
CA ALA A 220 11.37 -9.40 -14.34
C ALA A 220 11.85 -8.35 -13.31
N TYR A 221 12.63 -8.78 -12.31
CA TYR A 221 13.21 -7.88 -11.31
C TYR A 221 14.17 -6.86 -11.90
N TYR A 222 15.04 -7.30 -12.82
CA TYR A 222 15.97 -6.41 -13.51
C TYR A 222 15.20 -5.32 -14.27
N LYS A 223 14.21 -5.73 -15.07
CA LYS A 223 13.41 -4.80 -15.87
C LYS A 223 12.57 -3.83 -15.03
N VAL A 224 12.01 -4.30 -13.92
CA VAL A 224 11.23 -3.48 -12.98
C VAL A 224 12.12 -2.53 -12.17
N SER A 225 13.40 -2.88 -11.96
CA SER A 225 14.33 -2.05 -11.20
C SER A 225 15.00 -0.96 -12.03
N ASP A 226 14.87 -0.99 -13.35
CA ASP A 226 15.42 -0.02 -14.27
C ASP A 226 14.30 0.93 -14.74
N SER A 227 14.34 2.18 -14.27
CA SER A 227 13.34 3.22 -14.56
C SER A 227 13.11 3.43 -16.05
N ARG A 228 14.15 3.28 -16.87
CA ARG A 228 14.10 3.38 -18.34
C ARG A 228 13.12 2.41 -19.01
N ASN A 229 12.81 1.30 -18.36
CA ASN A 229 11.93 0.25 -18.91
C ASN A 229 10.45 0.40 -18.48
N LEU A 230 10.08 1.47 -17.81
CA LEU A 230 8.75 1.68 -17.25
C LEU A 230 7.95 2.80 -17.94
N GLU A 231 8.29 3.09 -19.20
CA GLU A 231 7.66 4.17 -19.99
C GLU A 231 6.14 4.10 -20.11
N LEU A 232 5.54 2.91 -19.95
CA LEU A 232 4.10 2.71 -20.08
C LEU A 232 3.57 1.72 -19.03
N VAL A 233 2.38 1.98 -18.52
CA VAL A 233 1.62 1.07 -17.63
C VAL A 233 1.52 -0.34 -18.23
N THR A 234 1.50 -0.46 -19.56
CA THR A 234 1.48 -1.72 -20.30
C THR A 234 2.74 -2.55 -20.10
N ASP A 235 3.90 -1.93 -19.95
CA ASP A 235 5.16 -2.64 -19.75
C ASP A 235 5.27 -3.15 -18.32
N LEU A 236 4.85 -2.37 -17.35
CA LEU A 236 4.71 -2.81 -15.97
C LEU A 236 3.78 -4.04 -15.86
N ALA A 237 2.65 -4.03 -16.57
CA ALA A 237 1.72 -5.15 -16.60
C ALA A 237 2.36 -6.44 -17.15
N LYS A 238 3.19 -6.35 -18.20
CA LYS A 238 3.94 -7.49 -18.74
C LYS A 238 4.87 -8.11 -17.69
N TYR A 239 5.63 -7.27 -16.98
CA TYR A 239 6.58 -7.74 -15.96
C TYR A 239 5.87 -8.30 -14.73
N ILE A 240 4.71 -7.77 -14.35
CA ILE A 240 3.84 -8.35 -13.31
C ILE A 240 3.37 -9.75 -13.73
N VAL A 241 2.89 -9.94 -14.96
CA VAL A 241 2.48 -11.24 -15.47
C VAL A 241 3.65 -12.23 -15.50
N MET A 242 4.84 -11.77 -15.90
CA MET A 242 6.07 -12.60 -15.85
C MET A 242 6.42 -12.99 -14.42
N GLY A 243 6.32 -12.06 -13.46
CA GLY A 243 6.55 -12.32 -12.04
C GLY A 243 5.56 -13.38 -11.49
N CYS A 244 4.27 -13.25 -11.83
CA CYS A 244 3.24 -14.22 -11.47
C CYS A 244 3.52 -15.62 -12.06
N ALA A 245 3.87 -15.70 -13.35
CA ALA A 245 4.22 -16.94 -14.02
C ALA A 245 5.49 -17.56 -13.43
N GLY A 246 6.54 -16.77 -13.19
CA GLY A 246 7.77 -17.20 -12.55
C GLY A 246 7.52 -17.76 -11.14
N THR A 247 6.70 -17.07 -10.32
CA THR A 247 6.30 -17.53 -8.98
C THR A 247 5.56 -18.85 -9.04
N PHE A 248 4.66 -19.03 -10.00
CA PHE A 248 3.93 -20.28 -10.19
C PHE A 248 4.88 -21.43 -10.57
N LEU A 249 5.79 -21.21 -11.52
CA LEU A 249 6.79 -22.18 -11.94
C LEU A 249 7.77 -22.53 -10.81
N PHE A 250 8.14 -21.55 -9.98
CA PHE A 250 8.96 -21.76 -8.80
C PHE A 250 8.31 -22.76 -7.83
N PHE A 251 7.07 -22.53 -7.41
CA PHE A 251 6.37 -23.46 -6.51
C PHE A 251 6.08 -24.81 -7.18
N TRP A 252 5.84 -24.82 -8.48
CA TRP A 252 5.62 -26.06 -9.21
C TRP A 252 6.86 -26.97 -9.23
N SER A 253 8.04 -26.39 -9.39
CA SER A 253 9.32 -27.10 -9.45
C SER A 253 9.86 -27.45 -8.06
N LEU A 254 9.55 -26.60 -7.05
CA LEU A 254 10.11 -26.71 -5.70
C LEU A 254 9.80 -28.06 -5.04
N SER A 255 8.63 -28.64 -5.32
CA SER A 255 8.24 -29.95 -4.76
C SER A 255 9.19 -31.10 -5.14
N GLY A 256 9.67 -31.12 -6.38
CA GLY A 256 10.63 -32.12 -6.84
C GLY A 256 12.06 -31.86 -6.40
N ILE A 257 12.47 -30.59 -6.43
CA ILE A 257 13.83 -30.19 -6.02
C ILE A 257 14.04 -30.38 -4.52
N MET A 258 13.08 -29.96 -3.68
CA MET A 258 13.20 -30.08 -2.23
C MET A 258 13.37 -31.54 -1.81
N PHE A 259 12.61 -32.46 -2.43
CA PHE A 259 12.76 -33.89 -2.15
C PHE A 259 14.14 -34.39 -2.56
N SER A 260 14.60 -34.06 -3.76
CA SER A 260 15.90 -34.50 -4.28
C SER A 260 17.08 -33.93 -3.50
N ALA A 261 17.04 -32.62 -3.20
CA ALA A 261 18.09 -31.91 -2.45
C ALA A 261 18.24 -32.45 -1.03
N VAL A 262 17.11 -32.62 -0.31
CA VAL A 262 17.15 -33.14 1.06
C VAL A 262 17.51 -34.63 1.09
N HIS A 263 17.09 -35.39 0.10
CA HIS A 263 17.47 -36.82 -0.01
C HIS A 263 18.97 -37.00 -0.24
N SER A 264 19.62 -36.10 -0.99
CA SER A 264 21.08 -36.10 -1.17
C SER A 264 21.86 -35.77 0.09
N MET A 265 21.26 -34.96 1.01
CA MET A 265 21.85 -34.65 2.31
C MET A 265 21.54 -35.77 3.34
N LYS A 266 22.12 -36.94 3.22
CA LYS A 266 21.83 -38.13 4.04
C LYS A 266 21.82 -37.87 5.54
N LYS A 267 22.76 -37.05 6.09
CA LYS A 267 22.85 -36.70 7.50
C LYS A 267 21.61 -35.96 8.00
N VAL A 268 21.00 -35.07 7.18
CA VAL A 268 19.80 -34.31 7.51
C VAL A 268 18.55 -35.16 7.31
N TYR A 269 18.47 -35.90 6.20
CA TYR A 269 17.32 -36.73 5.83
C TYR A 269 17.01 -37.81 6.87
N TYR A 270 18.01 -38.53 7.34
CA TYR A 270 17.83 -39.65 8.29
C TYR A 270 17.83 -39.20 9.78
N LYS A 271 17.97 -37.90 10.09
CA LYS A 271 17.93 -37.42 11.47
C LYS A 271 16.48 -37.35 12.00
N GLY A 272 16.16 -38.24 12.94
CA GLY A 272 14.84 -38.28 13.61
C GLY A 272 13.68 -38.52 12.64
N LEU A 273 12.65 -37.69 12.62
CA LEU A 273 11.49 -37.79 11.74
C LEU A 273 11.60 -36.96 10.45
N ASN A 274 12.79 -36.47 10.09
CA ASN A 274 12.94 -35.61 8.91
C ASN A 274 12.52 -36.29 7.64
N SER A 275 12.86 -37.58 7.43
CA SER A 275 12.42 -38.35 6.24
C SER A 275 10.90 -38.38 6.11
N PHE A 276 10.19 -38.55 7.21
CA PHE A 276 8.72 -38.47 7.27
C PHE A 276 8.21 -37.11 6.92
N VAL A 277 8.76 -36.03 7.52
CA VAL A 277 8.38 -34.62 7.27
C VAL A 277 8.57 -34.27 5.80
N PHE A 278 9.77 -34.50 5.24
CA PHE A 278 10.07 -34.09 3.86
C PHE A 278 9.29 -34.88 2.81
N ARG A 279 9.05 -36.18 3.04
CA ARG A 279 8.22 -36.99 2.15
C ARG A 279 6.75 -36.49 2.14
N GLN A 280 6.22 -36.16 3.30
CA GLN A 280 4.88 -35.55 3.37
C GLN A 280 4.84 -34.17 2.69
N MET A 281 5.82 -33.32 2.97
CA MET A 281 5.86 -31.97 2.41
C MET A 281 5.99 -31.99 0.88
N SER A 282 6.83 -32.85 0.30
CA SER A 282 6.97 -32.95 -1.15
C SER A 282 5.65 -33.33 -1.83
N SER A 283 4.90 -34.29 -1.28
CA SER A 283 3.57 -34.64 -1.79
C SER A 283 2.58 -33.48 -1.68
N ARG A 284 2.56 -32.81 -0.55
CA ARG A 284 1.67 -31.67 -0.25
C ARG A 284 1.95 -30.46 -1.13
N MET A 285 3.23 -30.11 -1.32
CA MET A 285 3.61 -28.96 -2.14
C MET A 285 3.15 -29.12 -3.59
N ASN A 286 3.19 -30.34 -4.13
CA ASN A 286 2.73 -30.60 -5.48
C ASN A 286 1.21 -30.35 -5.66
N SER A 287 0.40 -30.69 -4.67
CA SER A 287 -1.05 -30.42 -4.71
C SER A 287 -1.43 -28.97 -4.40
N ASN A 288 -0.50 -28.17 -3.90
CA ASN A 288 -0.77 -26.85 -3.34
C ASN A 288 -0.11 -25.70 -4.11
N VAL A 289 0.50 -25.96 -5.27
CA VAL A 289 1.24 -24.97 -6.08
C VAL A 289 0.45 -23.68 -6.26
N PHE A 290 -0.80 -23.77 -6.71
CA PHE A 290 -1.65 -22.61 -6.95
C PHE A 290 -1.92 -21.80 -5.66
N ALA A 291 -2.27 -22.49 -4.57
CA ALA A 291 -2.53 -21.81 -3.30
C ALA A 291 -1.28 -21.11 -2.77
N MET A 292 -0.10 -21.76 -2.83
CA MET A 292 1.17 -21.17 -2.40
C MET A 292 1.55 -19.96 -3.25
N THR A 293 1.31 -20.01 -4.56
CA THR A 293 1.52 -18.88 -5.47
C THR A 293 0.64 -17.67 -5.08
N VAL A 294 -0.67 -17.91 -4.95
CA VAL A 294 -1.62 -16.85 -4.58
C VAL A 294 -1.26 -16.23 -3.24
N ILE A 295 -0.94 -17.05 -2.23
CA ILE A 295 -0.58 -16.57 -0.90
C ILE A 295 0.72 -15.76 -0.94
N CYS A 296 1.75 -16.23 -1.66
CA CYS A 296 3.00 -15.49 -1.85
C CYS A 296 2.75 -14.12 -2.47
N LEU A 297 1.95 -14.06 -3.54
CA LEU A 297 1.61 -12.79 -4.20
C LEU A 297 0.75 -11.88 -3.29
N MET A 298 -0.18 -12.45 -2.52
CA MET A 298 -0.95 -11.67 -1.53
C MET A 298 -0.04 -11.09 -0.45
N MET A 299 0.92 -11.87 0.08
CA MET A 299 1.88 -11.36 1.07
C MET A 299 2.81 -10.29 0.47
N PHE A 300 3.27 -10.49 -0.76
CA PHE A 300 4.05 -9.50 -1.50
C PHE A 300 3.29 -8.16 -1.62
N ILE A 301 2.06 -8.20 -2.11
CA ILE A 301 1.22 -6.98 -2.23
C ILE A 301 0.98 -6.35 -0.86
N THR A 302 0.74 -7.16 0.18
CA THR A 302 0.58 -6.67 1.55
C THR A 302 1.81 -5.88 2.02
N ILE A 303 3.01 -6.44 1.83
CA ILE A 303 4.26 -5.77 2.25
C ILE A 303 4.42 -4.45 1.50
N CYS A 304 4.28 -4.45 0.17
CA CYS A 304 4.45 -3.25 -0.64
C CYS A 304 3.41 -2.19 -0.31
N VAL A 305 2.12 -2.54 -0.30
CA VAL A 305 1.03 -1.56 -0.10
C VAL A 305 1.06 -0.97 1.31
N LEU A 306 1.25 -1.79 2.35
CA LEU A 306 1.33 -1.27 3.72
C LEU A 306 2.56 -0.38 3.92
N SER A 307 3.74 -0.84 3.46
CA SER A 307 4.97 -0.05 3.63
C SER A 307 4.88 1.27 2.87
N SER A 308 4.41 1.26 1.61
CA SER A 308 4.28 2.46 0.80
C SER A 308 3.23 3.42 1.35
N GLY A 309 2.05 2.92 1.70
CA GLY A 309 0.97 3.77 2.22
C GLY A 309 1.31 4.43 3.55
N LEU A 310 1.98 3.70 4.45
CA LEU A 310 2.46 4.26 5.72
C LEU A 310 3.62 5.24 5.50
N THR A 311 4.51 4.98 4.53
CA THR A 311 5.61 5.90 4.18
C THR A 311 5.05 7.23 3.70
N VAL A 312 4.20 7.22 2.68
CA VAL A 312 3.60 8.45 2.12
C VAL A 312 2.85 9.23 3.20
N ARG A 313 2.02 8.56 4.00
CA ARG A 313 1.30 9.22 5.10
C ARG A 313 2.24 9.88 6.09
N ASN A 314 3.31 9.18 6.50
CA ASN A 314 4.24 9.71 7.48
C ASN A 314 5.05 10.87 6.90
N SER A 315 5.51 10.77 5.66
CA SER A 315 6.23 11.87 4.99
C SER A 315 5.34 13.09 4.83
N LEU A 316 4.11 12.95 4.30
CA LEU A 316 3.18 14.08 4.15
C LEU A 316 2.87 14.81 5.46
N VAL A 317 2.80 14.10 6.59
CA VAL A 317 2.48 14.72 7.88
C VAL A 317 3.71 15.39 8.51
N HIS A 318 4.89 14.77 8.39
CA HIS A 318 6.09 15.30 9.05
C HIS A 318 6.79 16.38 8.22
N ASN A 319 6.64 16.37 6.90
CA ASN A 319 7.26 17.37 6.05
C ASN A 319 6.58 18.76 6.16
N ILE A 320 5.36 18.83 6.67
CA ILE A 320 4.63 20.10 6.82
C ILE A 320 5.44 21.10 7.64
N ASP A 321 5.92 20.70 8.81
CA ASP A 321 6.67 21.58 9.72
C ASP A 321 8.00 22.08 9.11
N MET A 322 8.56 21.32 8.16
CA MET A 322 9.83 21.64 7.49
C MET A 322 9.63 22.46 6.22
N LEU A 323 8.63 22.09 5.41
CA LEU A 323 8.40 22.68 4.08
C LEU A 323 7.32 23.78 4.07
N SER A 324 6.66 24.04 5.19
CA SER A 324 5.70 25.14 5.36
C SER A 324 6.00 25.89 6.66
N PRO A 325 7.18 26.55 6.75
CA PRO A 325 7.66 27.15 7.99
C PRO A 325 7.03 28.52 8.29
N ALA A 326 6.29 29.12 7.36
CA ALA A 326 5.51 30.33 7.55
C ALA A 326 4.00 30.04 7.59
N ASP A 327 3.22 30.99 8.09
CA ASP A 327 1.78 30.81 8.21
C ASP A 327 1.02 31.03 6.90
N VAL A 328 1.48 31.97 6.06
CA VAL A 328 0.83 32.37 4.80
C VAL A 328 1.88 32.65 3.74
N GLN A 329 1.66 32.12 2.57
CA GLN A 329 2.36 32.47 1.34
C GLN A 329 1.33 32.70 0.25
N ILE A 330 1.37 33.89 -0.38
CA ILE A 330 0.55 34.26 -1.52
C ILE A 330 1.49 34.44 -2.70
N GLU A 331 1.15 33.83 -3.82
CA GLU A 331 1.85 33.92 -5.09
C GLU A 331 0.93 34.61 -6.11
N LYS A 332 1.46 35.54 -6.88
CA LYS A 332 0.72 36.23 -7.93
C LYS A 332 1.57 36.40 -9.18
N GLU A 333 1.03 36.01 -10.34
CA GLU A 333 1.63 36.31 -11.62
C GLU A 333 1.47 37.80 -11.95
N LEU A 334 2.58 38.42 -12.37
CA LEU A 334 2.66 39.80 -12.78
C LEU A 334 2.74 39.84 -14.31
N TYR A 335 1.68 40.34 -14.96
CA TYR A 335 1.72 40.55 -16.41
C TYR A 335 2.47 41.86 -16.72
N SER A 336 3.12 41.89 -17.88
CA SER A 336 4.08 42.91 -18.32
C SER A 336 3.51 44.32 -18.57
N ASP A 337 2.32 44.63 -18.06
CA ASP A 337 1.80 45.96 -18.12
C ASP A 337 2.36 46.80 -16.95
N ASP A 338 2.83 47.99 -17.24
CA ASP A 338 3.52 48.92 -16.31
C ASP A 338 2.78 49.27 -15.00
N GLU A 339 1.57 48.74 -14.76
CA GLU A 339 0.72 48.94 -13.60
C GLU A 339 0.24 47.61 -12.97
N ALA A 340 1.09 46.63 -12.84
CA ALA A 340 0.71 45.40 -12.18
C ALA A 340 0.38 45.64 -10.69
N GLU A 341 -0.90 45.57 -10.31
CA GLU A 341 -1.34 45.67 -8.92
C GLU A 341 -0.64 44.65 -8.03
N LEU A 342 0.05 45.04 -7.00
CA LEU A 342 0.75 44.14 -6.08
C LEU A 342 -0.24 43.41 -5.14
N ILE A 343 0.20 42.28 -4.56
CA ILE A 343 -0.63 41.47 -3.66
C ILE A 343 -1.24 42.31 -2.53
N LYS A 344 -0.44 43.12 -1.88
CA LYS A 344 -0.90 43.97 -0.76
C LYS A 344 -2.01 44.93 -1.20
N ASP A 345 -1.89 45.56 -2.37
CA ASP A 345 -2.85 46.50 -2.90
C ASP A 345 -4.14 45.82 -3.34
N TYR A 346 -4.04 44.63 -3.92
CA TYR A 346 -5.18 43.80 -4.24
C TYR A 346 -6.01 43.44 -3.00
N TYR A 347 -5.36 42.98 -1.92
CA TYR A 347 -6.07 42.66 -0.67
C TYR A 347 -6.65 43.90 0.02
N LYS A 348 -5.95 45.02 -0.03
CA LYS A 348 -6.45 46.31 0.49
C LYS A 348 -7.71 46.74 -0.26
N ARG A 349 -7.78 46.56 -1.58
CA ARG A 349 -8.98 46.78 -2.38
C ARG A 349 -10.14 45.86 -2.00
N LYS A 350 -9.85 44.74 -1.38
CA LYS A 350 -10.83 43.75 -0.85
C LYS A 350 -11.13 43.92 0.63
N ASP A 351 -10.86 45.08 1.19
CA ASP A 351 -11.06 45.41 2.61
C ASP A 351 -10.29 44.53 3.59
N ILE A 352 -9.07 44.11 3.20
CA ILE A 352 -8.12 43.46 4.10
C ILE A 352 -6.77 44.14 3.97
N ASP A 353 -6.25 44.63 5.11
CA ASP A 353 -4.88 45.09 5.22
C ASP A 353 -4.01 43.93 5.72
N LEU A 354 -3.14 43.39 4.84
CA LEU A 354 -2.28 42.28 5.18
C LEU A 354 -1.24 42.65 6.25
N GLU A 355 -0.80 43.93 6.30
CA GLU A 355 0.17 44.39 7.28
C GLU A 355 -0.40 44.45 8.72
N ASP A 356 -1.72 44.57 8.88
CA ASP A 356 -2.38 44.52 10.19
C ASP A 356 -2.48 43.10 10.76
N ILE A 357 -2.59 42.09 9.89
CA ILE A 357 -2.84 40.69 10.27
C ILE A 357 -1.61 39.78 10.21
N LEU A 358 -0.58 40.22 9.47
CA LEU A 358 0.69 39.46 9.32
C LEU A 358 1.85 40.24 9.98
N LYS A 359 2.82 39.48 10.44
CA LYS A 359 4.12 39.91 10.93
C LYS A 359 5.23 39.17 10.21
N ASP A 360 6.48 39.60 10.37
CA ASP A 360 7.65 39.00 9.74
C ASP A 360 7.49 38.91 8.21
N ILE A 361 6.92 39.95 7.62
CA ILE A 361 6.53 39.98 6.20
C ILE A 361 7.77 40.00 5.31
N VAL A 362 7.77 39.10 4.32
CA VAL A 362 8.76 39.05 3.24
C VAL A 362 8.02 39.16 1.91
N ASP A 363 8.33 40.25 1.18
CA ASP A 363 7.82 40.54 -0.16
C ASP A 363 8.98 40.44 -1.13
N VAL A 364 8.90 39.48 -2.05
CA VAL A 364 10.01 39.08 -2.95
C VAL A 364 9.49 38.67 -4.32
N TYR A 365 10.43 38.67 -5.30
CA TYR A 365 10.08 38.56 -6.69
C TYR A 365 10.86 37.43 -7.37
N VAL A 366 10.18 36.72 -8.28
CA VAL A 366 10.79 35.79 -9.24
C VAL A 366 10.72 36.36 -10.64
N TYR A 367 11.72 36.07 -11.42
CA TYR A 367 11.90 36.55 -12.78
C TYR A 367 11.97 35.36 -13.72
N ASN A 368 11.25 35.41 -14.83
CA ASN A 368 11.34 34.44 -15.90
C ASN A 368 11.67 35.14 -17.21
N THR A 369 12.53 34.53 -18.01
CA THR A 369 12.92 35.08 -19.31
C THR A 369 13.21 33.96 -20.30
N SER A 370 12.90 34.19 -21.57
CA SER A 370 13.27 33.28 -22.65
C SER A 370 14.81 33.22 -22.91
N GLU A 371 15.58 34.11 -22.29
CA GLU A 371 17.05 34.11 -22.39
C GLU A 371 17.70 32.98 -21.58
N LEU A 372 17.01 32.46 -20.56
CA LEU A 372 17.52 31.38 -19.71
C LEU A 372 16.46 30.31 -19.54
N THR A 373 16.73 29.17 -20.14
CA THR A 373 15.86 27.99 -20.07
C THR A 373 16.48 26.88 -19.24
N ILE A 374 15.67 25.88 -18.87
CA ILE A 374 16.17 24.64 -18.22
C ILE A 374 17.24 23.97 -19.11
N ASN A 375 17.11 24.06 -20.45
CA ASN A 375 18.10 23.55 -21.38
C ASN A 375 19.48 24.20 -21.23
N ASP A 376 19.51 25.51 -20.97
CA ASP A 376 20.76 26.26 -20.81
C ASP A 376 21.49 25.89 -19.53
N THR A 377 20.74 25.75 -18.43
CA THR A 377 21.30 25.34 -17.12
C THR A 377 21.73 23.88 -17.07
N LEU A 378 21.17 23.03 -17.92
CA LEU A 378 21.61 21.64 -18.11
C LEU A 378 22.80 21.51 -19.11
N GLY A 379 23.19 22.60 -19.74
CA GLY A 379 24.37 22.64 -20.64
C GLY A 379 24.19 21.90 -21.95
N ASN A 380 23.03 22.00 -22.57
CA ASN A 380 22.58 21.31 -23.77
C ASN A 380 21.86 19.98 -23.46
N THR A 381 20.57 19.95 -23.66
CA THR A 381 19.70 18.82 -23.34
C THR A 381 20.14 17.53 -24.06
N GLU A 382 20.61 17.61 -25.30
CA GLU A 382 21.11 16.44 -26.04
C GLU A 382 22.36 15.81 -25.41
N ALA A 383 23.26 16.64 -24.88
CA ALA A 383 24.44 16.15 -24.18
C ALA A 383 24.06 15.57 -22.79
N ALA A 384 23.12 16.18 -22.08
CA ALA A 384 22.60 15.65 -20.83
C ALA A 384 21.87 14.33 -21.05
N LYS A 385 21.10 14.20 -22.13
CA LYS A 385 20.44 12.95 -22.55
C LYS A 385 21.44 11.84 -22.88
N ALA A 386 22.56 12.19 -23.54
CA ALA A 386 23.62 11.22 -23.85
C ALA A 386 24.34 10.70 -22.59
N ASP A 387 24.57 11.59 -21.61
CA ASP A 387 25.25 11.23 -20.37
C ASP A 387 24.32 10.52 -19.35
N ASN A 388 23.02 10.74 -19.44
CA ASN A 388 22.03 10.12 -18.56
C ASN A 388 20.68 9.90 -19.28
N PRO A 389 20.53 8.73 -19.93
CA PRO A 389 19.29 8.39 -20.64
C PRO A 389 18.02 8.38 -19.77
N ASP A 390 18.16 8.18 -18.45
CA ASP A 390 17.01 8.18 -17.52
C ASP A 390 16.36 9.56 -17.40
N ILE A 391 17.11 10.61 -17.71
CA ILE A 391 16.62 12.00 -17.69
C ILE A 391 15.90 12.34 -18.98
N ALA A 392 16.35 11.79 -20.09
CA ALA A 392 15.72 12.01 -21.39
C ALA A 392 14.22 11.70 -21.33
N ASP A 393 13.88 10.58 -20.68
CA ASP A 393 12.49 10.13 -20.56
C ASP A 393 11.65 11.01 -19.61
N ASN A 394 12.27 11.60 -18.60
CA ASN A 394 11.60 12.52 -17.68
C ASN A 394 11.47 13.94 -18.24
N ILE A 395 12.44 14.39 -19.07
CA ILE A 395 12.41 15.73 -19.71
C ILE A 395 11.42 15.76 -20.89
N ASP A 396 11.28 14.65 -21.63
CA ASP A 396 10.26 14.51 -22.68
C ASP A 396 8.84 14.19 -22.14
N SER A 397 8.73 13.87 -20.85
CA SER A 397 7.41 13.76 -20.21
C SER A 397 6.83 15.15 -20.00
N SER A 398 5.50 15.28 -20.11
CA SER A 398 4.74 16.54 -20.06
C SER A 398 4.95 17.37 -18.77
N TYR A 399 5.77 16.93 -17.84
CA TYR A 399 6.09 17.61 -16.60
C TYR A 399 7.35 18.49 -16.68
N PHE A 400 8.29 18.24 -17.62
CA PHE A 400 9.54 18.98 -17.71
C PHE A 400 9.89 19.21 -19.17
N ASP A 401 9.39 20.29 -19.73
CA ASP A 401 9.87 20.75 -21.03
C ASP A 401 11.17 21.54 -20.82
N ALA A 402 12.26 21.02 -21.37
CA ALA A 402 13.59 21.65 -21.28
C ALA A 402 13.66 23.07 -21.87
N TYR A 403 12.65 23.46 -22.62
CA TYR A 403 12.51 24.79 -23.20
C TYR A 403 11.75 25.78 -22.30
N TYR A 404 11.21 25.34 -21.16
CA TYR A 404 10.63 26.26 -20.18
C TYR A 404 11.70 27.18 -19.60
N SER A 405 11.32 28.43 -19.37
CA SER A 405 12.15 29.43 -18.70
C SER A 405 12.48 28.95 -17.28
N GLU A 406 13.68 29.27 -16.83
CA GLU A 406 14.05 29.05 -15.43
C GLU A 406 13.40 30.09 -14.52
N ASP A 407 13.08 29.69 -13.30
CA ASP A 407 12.79 30.61 -12.23
C ASP A 407 14.09 31.23 -11.71
N ILE A 408 14.16 32.54 -11.76
CA ILE A 408 15.36 33.29 -11.39
C ILE A 408 15.02 34.22 -10.23
N MET A 409 15.91 34.31 -9.24
CA MET A 409 15.68 35.13 -8.05
C MET A 409 16.91 35.94 -7.69
N LYS A 410 16.71 37.17 -7.17
CA LYS A 410 17.78 37.97 -6.59
C LYS A 410 18.32 37.29 -5.34
N LEU A 411 19.63 37.35 -5.15
CA LEU A 411 20.27 36.80 -3.93
C LEU A 411 19.70 37.43 -2.65
N SER A 412 19.47 38.73 -2.65
CA SER A 412 18.88 39.42 -1.49
C SER A 412 17.48 38.90 -1.16
N ASP A 413 16.67 38.62 -2.17
CA ASP A 413 15.28 38.14 -1.99
C ASP A 413 15.25 36.69 -1.53
N TYR A 414 16.08 35.82 -2.14
CA TYR A 414 16.23 34.46 -1.65
C TYR A 414 16.69 34.44 -0.18
N ASN A 415 17.68 35.24 0.19
CA ASN A 415 18.19 35.28 1.57
C ASN A 415 17.14 35.81 2.58
N LYS A 416 16.22 36.70 2.19
CA LYS A 416 15.09 37.08 3.03
C LYS A 416 14.15 35.91 3.30
N VAL A 417 13.79 35.15 2.26
CA VAL A 417 12.97 33.94 2.40
C VAL A 417 13.69 32.88 3.23
N ALA A 418 14.98 32.62 2.93
CA ALA A 418 15.78 31.66 3.67
C ALA A 418 15.90 32.03 5.17
N ALA A 419 16.05 33.31 5.48
CA ALA A 419 16.07 33.78 6.87
C ALA A 419 14.72 33.53 7.60
N LEU A 420 13.59 33.79 6.93
CA LEU A 420 12.26 33.54 7.48
C LEU A 420 12.02 32.01 7.70
N TYR A 421 12.46 31.20 6.77
CA TYR A 421 12.26 29.74 6.78
C TYR A 421 13.28 28.99 7.65
N GLY A 422 14.36 29.65 8.08
CA GLY A 422 15.47 29.01 8.79
C GLY A 422 16.39 28.19 7.87
N ASN A 423 16.36 28.44 6.56
CA ASN A 423 17.20 27.84 5.56
C ASN A 423 18.58 28.51 5.47
N GLU A 424 19.53 27.87 4.78
CA GLU A 424 20.87 28.42 4.58
C GLU A 424 20.84 29.66 3.68
N GLN A 425 21.51 30.74 4.13
CA GLN A 425 21.71 31.96 3.36
C GLN A 425 23.03 31.88 2.59
N TYR A 426 23.04 32.41 1.36
CA TYR A 426 24.19 32.34 0.47
C TYR A 426 24.80 33.72 0.21
N SER A 427 26.01 33.74 -0.31
CA SER A 427 26.69 34.92 -0.83
C SER A 427 27.23 34.62 -2.23
N LEU A 428 27.18 35.56 -3.15
CA LEU A 428 27.67 35.38 -4.54
C LEU A 428 28.61 36.50 -4.91
N SER A 429 29.62 36.19 -5.71
CA SER A 429 30.38 37.18 -6.44
C SER A 429 29.58 37.65 -7.67
N SER A 430 29.95 38.79 -8.27
CA SER A 430 29.22 39.40 -9.39
C SER A 430 29.12 38.52 -10.66
N ASP A 431 29.95 37.48 -10.76
CA ASP A 431 30.04 36.54 -11.89
C ASP A 431 29.62 35.10 -11.52
N GLU A 432 28.96 34.93 -10.34
CA GLU A 432 28.58 33.61 -9.84
C GLU A 432 27.03 33.44 -9.81
N TYR A 433 26.59 32.18 -9.93
CA TYR A 433 25.21 31.78 -9.65
C TYR A 433 25.16 30.50 -8.82
N ILE A 434 24.04 30.20 -8.19
CA ILE A 434 23.71 28.92 -7.57
C ILE A 434 22.36 28.45 -8.07
N ILE A 435 22.10 27.15 -8.01
CA ILE A 435 20.78 26.57 -8.20
C ILE A 435 20.35 25.99 -6.86
N VAL A 436 19.19 26.45 -6.39
CA VAL A 436 18.56 25.96 -5.15
C VAL A 436 17.46 25.00 -5.54
N ALA A 437 17.53 23.75 -5.09
CA ALA A 437 16.56 22.71 -5.41
C ALA A 437 16.43 21.71 -4.26
N ASP A 438 15.21 21.29 -3.97
CA ASP A 438 14.91 20.26 -2.96
C ASP A 438 14.30 18.98 -3.56
N PHE A 439 13.87 19.01 -4.84
CA PHE A 439 13.38 17.83 -5.55
C PHE A 439 14.56 16.97 -6.01
N LYS A 440 14.77 15.87 -5.31
CA LYS A 440 15.99 15.06 -5.39
C LYS A 440 16.35 14.59 -6.80
N SER A 441 15.38 14.05 -7.55
CA SER A 441 15.64 13.56 -8.92
C SER A 441 16.15 14.67 -9.83
N MET A 442 15.54 15.87 -9.77
CA MET A 442 15.97 17.00 -10.58
C MET A 442 17.31 17.58 -10.10
N ALA A 443 17.51 17.62 -8.78
CA ALA A 443 18.81 18.03 -8.22
C ALA A 443 19.95 17.11 -8.69
N GLU A 444 19.72 15.78 -8.76
CA GLU A 444 20.70 14.83 -9.30
C GLU A 444 21.02 15.07 -10.78
N VAL A 445 20.03 15.48 -11.56
CA VAL A 445 20.21 15.89 -12.96
C VAL A 445 21.07 17.13 -13.05
N ARG A 446 20.65 18.20 -12.36
CA ARG A 446 21.33 19.49 -12.37
C ARG A 446 22.76 19.38 -11.85
N ASN A 447 23.03 18.54 -10.87
CA ASN A 447 24.36 18.28 -10.32
C ASN A 447 25.36 17.81 -11.39
N LYS A 448 24.92 17.04 -12.40
CA LYS A 448 25.81 16.60 -13.48
C LYS A 448 26.24 17.73 -14.39
N ALA A 449 25.37 18.71 -14.63
CA ALA A 449 25.69 19.92 -15.37
C ALA A 449 26.59 20.85 -14.53
N LEU A 450 26.30 21.03 -13.26
CA LEU A 450 27.08 21.84 -12.34
C LEU A 450 28.49 21.28 -12.12
N ASP A 451 28.68 19.94 -12.05
CA ASP A 451 30.00 19.29 -12.00
C ASP A 451 30.85 19.60 -13.24
N LYS A 452 30.21 19.83 -14.40
CA LYS A 452 30.90 20.27 -15.64
C LYS A 452 31.16 21.78 -15.66
N GLY A 453 30.71 22.54 -14.68
CA GLY A 453 30.87 23.98 -14.57
C GLY A 453 30.12 24.76 -15.65
N VAL A 454 28.88 24.37 -15.96
CA VAL A 454 28.05 24.98 -17.00
C VAL A 454 27.86 26.48 -16.71
N LYS A 455 28.31 27.31 -17.64
CA LYS A 455 28.11 28.78 -17.59
C LYS A 455 26.81 29.14 -18.24
N ILE A 456 26.10 30.09 -17.65
CA ILE A 456 24.86 30.65 -18.17
C ILE A 456 25.04 32.10 -18.58
N ALA A 457 24.35 32.51 -19.63
CA ALA A 457 24.29 33.89 -20.05
C ALA A 457 22.93 34.49 -19.64
N LEU A 458 22.94 35.61 -18.96
CA LEU A 458 21.72 36.28 -18.51
C LEU A 458 21.93 37.80 -18.50
N ASN A 459 21.04 38.52 -19.15
CA ASN A 459 21.10 40.00 -19.24
C ASN A 459 22.49 40.52 -19.67
N GLY A 460 23.11 39.86 -20.67
CA GLY A 460 24.42 40.19 -21.19
C GLY A 460 25.62 39.87 -20.29
N LYS A 461 25.39 39.27 -19.12
CA LYS A 461 26.45 38.80 -18.21
C LYS A 461 26.62 37.28 -18.34
N LEU A 462 27.89 36.84 -18.29
CA LEU A 462 28.22 35.40 -18.26
C LEU A 462 28.51 35.02 -16.81
N LEU A 463 27.71 34.12 -16.28
CA LEU A 463 27.77 33.62 -14.89
C LEU A 463 28.32 32.20 -14.84
N LYS A 464 29.12 31.87 -13.83
CA LYS A 464 29.64 30.54 -13.52
C LYS A 464 28.99 29.98 -12.25
N PRO A 465 28.84 28.66 -12.15
CA PRO A 465 28.28 28.08 -10.93
C PRO A 465 29.29 28.24 -9.78
N LYS A 466 28.82 28.68 -8.62
CA LYS A 466 29.65 28.76 -7.41
C LYS A 466 29.92 27.38 -6.82
N TYR A 467 28.94 26.51 -6.85
CA TYR A 467 29.03 25.14 -6.35
C TYR A 467 28.84 24.15 -7.50
N ASN A 468 29.45 22.98 -7.37
CA ASN A 468 29.29 21.88 -8.33
C ASN A 468 28.05 21.02 -8.06
N ARG A 469 27.20 21.44 -7.13
CA ARG A 469 25.92 20.79 -6.78
C ARG A 469 24.87 21.84 -6.46
N CYS A 470 23.60 21.46 -6.63
CA CYS A 470 22.48 22.23 -6.15
C CYS A 470 22.60 22.47 -4.65
N SER A 471 22.26 23.66 -4.22
CA SER A 471 22.05 24.03 -2.82
C SER A 471 20.68 23.54 -2.40
N ASP A 472 20.54 23.08 -1.15
CA ASP A 472 19.26 22.67 -0.58
C ASP A 472 18.44 23.88 -0.18
N GLY A 473 17.15 23.91 -0.50
CA GLY A 473 16.24 24.97 -0.14
C GLY A 473 15.03 25.09 -1.07
N PHE A 474 14.12 25.93 -0.68
CA PHE A 474 12.87 26.18 -1.41
C PHE A 474 12.36 27.60 -1.13
N VAL A 475 11.44 28.06 -1.98
CA VAL A 475 10.71 29.32 -1.83
C VAL A 475 9.23 29.05 -1.63
N GLN A 476 8.67 28.14 -2.43
CA GLN A 476 7.26 27.81 -2.36
C GLN A 476 6.96 26.86 -1.20
N MET A 477 6.01 27.23 -0.34
CA MET A 477 5.53 26.37 0.74
C MET A 477 4.74 25.17 0.20
N SER A 478 5.03 23.98 0.72
CA SER A 478 4.39 22.74 0.30
C SER A 478 4.45 21.70 1.41
N SER A 479 3.76 20.56 1.23
CA SER A 479 3.96 19.36 2.03
C SER A 479 4.95 18.36 1.40
N ASN A 480 5.46 18.67 0.21
CA ASN A 480 6.33 17.81 -0.58
C ASN A 480 7.53 18.62 -1.09
N HIS A 481 8.62 17.93 -1.36
CA HIS A 481 9.76 18.50 -2.06
C HIS A 481 9.39 18.71 -3.54
N ILE A 482 9.04 19.94 -3.94
CA ILE A 482 8.58 20.26 -5.30
C ILE A 482 9.50 21.21 -6.06
N ASN A 483 10.51 21.80 -5.37
CA ASN A 483 11.41 22.73 -6.00
C ASN A 483 12.37 22.02 -6.96
N ILE A 484 12.09 22.12 -8.26
CA ILE A 484 12.91 21.55 -9.33
C ILE A 484 14.18 22.36 -9.61
N GLY A 485 14.28 23.59 -9.09
CA GLY A 485 15.44 24.47 -9.18
C GLY A 485 15.05 25.93 -9.39
N ILE A 486 15.59 26.80 -8.54
CA ILE A 486 15.55 28.25 -8.69
C ILE A 486 16.99 28.72 -8.90
N VAL A 487 17.22 29.49 -9.96
CA VAL A 487 18.53 30.06 -10.26
C VAL A 487 18.70 31.37 -9.47
N VAL A 488 19.57 31.38 -8.46
CA VAL A 488 19.84 32.57 -7.66
C VAL A 488 21.07 33.27 -8.18
N VAL A 489 20.94 34.56 -8.47
CA VAL A 489 21.96 35.40 -9.08
C VAL A 489 22.20 36.68 -8.27
N PRO A 490 23.34 37.38 -8.42
CA PRO A 490 23.56 38.69 -7.82
C PRO A 490 22.50 39.71 -8.25
N ASP A 491 22.05 40.55 -7.35
CA ASP A 491 20.94 41.52 -7.54
C ASP A 491 21.09 42.40 -8.78
N GLU A 492 22.35 42.83 -9.05
CA GLU A 492 22.74 43.66 -10.21
C GLU A 492 22.55 42.99 -11.59
N VAL A 493 22.29 41.68 -11.63
CA VAL A 493 21.97 40.97 -12.86
C VAL A 493 20.53 41.21 -13.30
N LEU A 494 19.64 41.45 -12.33
CA LEU A 494 18.19 41.56 -12.55
C LEU A 494 17.67 42.99 -12.40
N GLU A 495 18.54 44.02 -12.23
CA GLU A 495 18.11 45.41 -12.02
C GLU A 495 17.24 45.98 -13.15
N THR A 496 17.46 45.56 -14.38
CA THR A 496 16.74 46.04 -15.56
C THR A 496 15.62 45.13 -16.03
N MET A 497 15.41 44.02 -15.35
CA MET A 497 14.35 43.06 -15.67
C MET A 497 13.10 43.30 -14.84
N LEU A 498 11.93 43.11 -15.46
CA LEU A 498 10.67 43.16 -14.76
C LEU A 498 10.38 41.78 -14.10
N PRO A 499 9.87 41.80 -12.85
CA PRO A 499 9.47 40.56 -12.19
C PRO A 499 8.23 39.96 -12.87
N THR A 500 8.14 38.62 -12.85
CA THR A 500 7.03 37.86 -13.41
C THR A 500 6.12 37.25 -12.37
N VAL A 501 6.64 37.05 -11.16
CA VAL A 501 5.87 36.50 -10.02
C VAL A 501 6.24 37.26 -8.74
N GLU A 502 5.23 37.61 -7.96
CA GLU A 502 5.36 38.17 -6.62
C GLU A 502 5.02 37.11 -5.58
N TYR A 503 5.87 36.97 -4.56
CA TYR A 503 5.62 36.17 -3.37
C TYR A 503 5.49 37.09 -2.14
N TYR A 504 4.35 37.00 -1.48
CA TYR A 504 4.09 37.72 -0.24
C TYR A 504 3.92 36.70 0.89
N ILE A 505 4.89 36.66 1.82
CA ILE A 505 5.03 35.63 2.84
C ILE A 505 5.01 36.26 4.21
N GLY A 506 4.33 35.63 5.18
CA GLY A 506 4.32 36.16 6.56
C GLY A 506 3.71 35.20 7.56
N ASN A 507 3.83 35.60 8.83
CA ASN A 507 3.25 34.87 9.96
C ASN A 507 2.05 35.66 10.51
N TYR A 508 1.00 34.95 10.97
CA TYR A 508 -0.13 35.61 11.60
C TYR A 508 0.29 36.36 12.90
N ASN A 509 -0.20 37.60 13.04
CA ASN A 509 -0.11 38.33 14.28
C ASN A 509 -1.26 38.01 15.26
N ILE A 510 -2.10 37.04 14.89
CA ILE A 510 -3.28 36.56 15.62
C ILE A 510 -2.93 35.24 16.27
N PRO A 511 -3.23 35.02 17.57
CA PRO A 511 -3.01 33.71 18.22
C PRO A 511 -3.79 32.57 17.56
N GLU A 512 -3.29 31.37 17.72
CA GLU A 512 -4.01 30.17 17.25
C GLU A 512 -5.41 30.08 17.89
N GLY A 513 -6.42 29.78 17.06
CA GLY A 513 -7.81 29.65 17.48
C GLY A 513 -8.80 30.02 16.39
N ASP A 514 -10.09 30.02 16.74
CA ASP A 514 -11.21 30.22 15.82
C ASP A 514 -11.12 31.55 15.03
N GLU A 515 -10.56 32.59 15.64
CA GLU A 515 -10.37 33.91 15.01
C GLU A 515 -9.34 33.85 13.88
N ARG A 516 -8.18 33.17 14.12
CA ARG A 516 -7.15 32.96 13.13
C ARG A 516 -7.68 32.13 11.96
N GLU A 517 -8.41 31.04 12.24
CA GLU A 517 -9.04 30.22 11.18
C GLU A 517 -10.07 31.00 10.35
N ALA A 518 -10.82 31.89 10.97
CA ALA A 518 -11.78 32.73 10.25
C ALA A 518 -11.10 33.73 9.30
N VAL A 519 -9.97 34.34 9.75
CA VAL A 519 -9.15 35.24 8.94
C VAL A 519 -8.48 34.45 7.80
N ASP A 520 -7.89 33.31 8.08
CA ASP A 520 -7.28 32.40 7.08
C ASP A 520 -8.27 32.06 5.97
N LYS A 521 -9.48 31.58 6.32
CA LYS A 521 -10.54 31.30 5.35
C LYS A 521 -10.94 32.50 4.50
N LYS A 522 -10.91 33.70 5.07
CA LYS A 522 -11.24 34.93 4.34
C LYS A 522 -10.14 35.26 3.33
N ILE A 523 -8.87 35.16 3.71
CA ILE A 523 -7.72 35.39 2.81
C ILE A 523 -7.71 34.39 1.68
N VAL A 524 -7.84 33.10 1.97
CA VAL A 524 -7.89 32.00 0.99
C VAL A 524 -9.05 32.22 0.01
N LYS A 525 -10.23 32.60 0.50
CA LYS A 525 -11.40 32.87 -0.35
C LYS A 525 -11.17 34.02 -1.32
N ILE A 526 -10.43 35.06 -0.92
CA ILE A 526 -10.10 36.21 -1.77
C ILE A 526 -9.13 35.75 -2.87
N ALA A 527 -8.06 35.04 -2.54
CA ALA A 527 -7.11 34.51 -3.53
C ALA A 527 -7.80 33.62 -4.55
N ASN A 528 -8.57 32.63 -4.08
CA ASN A 528 -9.34 31.70 -4.96
C ASN A 528 -10.40 32.44 -5.83
N GLY A 529 -10.82 33.63 -5.40
CA GLY A 529 -11.73 34.49 -6.17
C GLY A 529 -11.05 35.31 -7.27
N ALA A 530 -9.74 35.49 -7.22
CA ALA A 530 -8.96 36.36 -8.11
C ALA A 530 -9.08 35.94 -9.60
N GLY A 531 -9.16 34.64 -9.86
CA GLY A 531 -9.34 34.12 -11.21
C GLY A 531 -10.59 34.61 -11.95
N LYS A 532 -11.65 35.03 -11.20
CA LYS A 532 -12.84 35.66 -11.80
C LYS A 532 -12.58 37.06 -12.33
N GLU A 533 -11.50 37.69 -11.86
CA GLU A 533 -11.04 39.00 -12.29
C GLU A 533 -9.90 38.91 -13.32
N GLY A 534 -9.57 37.69 -13.78
CA GLY A 534 -8.46 37.46 -14.71
C GLY A 534 -7.09 37.51 -14.07
N ILE A 535 -7.00 37.44 -12.74
CA ILE A 535 -5.75 37.48 -11.98
C ILE A 535 -5.37 36.05 -11.63
N ILE A 536 -4.15 35.62 -12.00
CA ILE A 536 -3.59 34.35 -11.58
C ILE A 536 -2.94 34.56 -10.22
N MET A 537 -3.53 33.97 -9.19
CA MET A 537 -3.08 34.05 -7.81
C MET A 537 -3.26 32.69 -7.15
N ASP A 538 -2.23 32.23 -6.47
CA ASP A 538 -2.24 31.02 -5.65
C ASP A 538 -1.94 31.36 -4.18
N ILE A 539 -2.41 30.53 -3.26
CA ILE A 539 -2.19 30.74 -1.83
C ILE A 539 -1.98 29.42 -1.12
N ASN A 540 -0.89 29.37 -0.37
CA ASN A 540 -0.58 28.28 0.55
C ASN A 540 -0.57 28.83 1.97
N THR A 541 -1.52 28.38 2.80
CA THR A 541 -1.49 28.66 4.24
C THR A 541 -1.08 27.40 4.98
N LEU A 542 -0.39 27.53 6.10
CA LEU A 542 -0.03 26.39 6.95
C LEU A 542 -1.27 25.56 7.32
N ILE A 543 -2.42 26.22 7.53
CA ILE A 543 -3.69 25.55 7.83
C ILE A 543 -4.16 24.73 6.64
N SER A 544 -4.21 25.31 5.44
CA SER A 544 -4.66 24.61 4.23
C SER A 544 -3.72 23.49 3.82
N VAL A 545 -2.41 23.71 3.86
CA VAL A 545 -1.39 22.69 3.57
C VAL A 545 -1.53 21.52 4.55
N LYS A 546 -1.71 21.83 5.85
CA LYS A 546 -1.90 20.80 6.89
C LYS A 546 -3.17 19.99 6.69
N GLU A 547 -4.31 20.63 6.45
CA GLU A 547 -5.59 19.95 6.20
C GLU A 547 -5.51 19.04 4.96
N ASN A 548 -4.98 19.54 3.85
CA ASN A 548 -4.86 18.79 2.60
C ASN A 548 -3.90 17.59 2.73
N SER A 549 -2.74 17.81 3.34
CA SER A 549 -1.74 16.74 3.50
C SER A 549 -2.18 15.67 4.48
N MET A 550 -2.78 16.06 5.60
CA MET A 550 -3.35 15.11 6.57
C MET A 550 -4.50 14.33 5.94
N GLY A 551 -5.37 14.99 5.17
CA GLY A 551 -6.46 14.35 4.45
C GLY A 551 -5.98 13.34 3.41
N LEU A 552 -5.05 13.72 2.56
CA LEU A 552 -4.45 12.84 1.54
C LEU A 552 -3.68 11.68 2.19
N GLY A 553 -2.87 11.97 3.20
CA GLY A 553 -2.12 10.96 3.94
C GLY A 553 -3.02 9.94 4.65
N ALA A 554 -4.12 10.42 5.26
CA ALA A 554 -5.13 9.55 5.85
C ALA A 554 -5.79 8.66 4.78
N MET A 555 -6.16 9.20 3.63
CA MET A 555 -6.73 8.45 2.52
C MET A 555 -5.82 7.29 2.10
N ILE A 556 -4.56 7.59 1.79
CA ILE A 556 -3.59 6.60 1.33
C ILE A 556 -3.38 5.52 2.39
N ALA A 557 -3.23 5.92 3.67
CA ALA A 557 -3.05 4.98 4.77
C ALA A 557 -4.26 4.06 4.97
N PHE A 558 -5.49 4.58 4.86
CA PHE A 558 -6.70 3.77 4.98
C PHE A 558 -6.82 2.73 3.87
N ILE A 559 -6.56 3.12 2.63
CA ILE A 559 -6.58 2.20 1.48
C ILE A 559 -5.51 1.11 1.68
N ALA A 560 -4.30 1.51 2.06
CA ALA A 560 -3.19 0.60 2.29
C ALA A 560 -3.48 -0.40 3.44
N LEU A 561 -3.98 0.09 4.58
CA LEU A 561 -4.39 -0.75 5.71
C LEU A 561 -5.53 -1.71 5.33
N TYR A 562 -6.53 -1.23 4.59
CA TYR A 562 -7.65 -2.05 4.16
C TYR A 562 -7.20 -3.22 3.30
N ILE A 563 -6.48 -2.93 2.20
CA ILE A 563 -5.97 -3.96 1.28
C ILE A 563 -4.99 -4.88 2.02
N GLY A 564 -4.04 -4.29 2.74
CA GLY A 564 -2.99 -5.03 3.43
C GLY A 564 -3.53 -6.00 4.49
N LEU A 565 -4.43 -5.53 5.36
CA LEU A 565 -5.00 -6.37 6.41
C LEU A 565 -5.84 -7.52 5.83
N ILE A 566 -6.65 -7.25 4.80
CA ILE A 566 -7.47 -8.31 4.19
C ILE A 566 -6.60 -9.36 3.51
N PHE A 567 -5.56 -8.97 2.78
CA PHE A 567 -4.66 -9.92 2.14
C PHE A 567 -3.89 -10.74 3.16
N LEU A 568 -3.40 -10.09 4.21
CA LEU A 568 -2.66 -10.73 5.29
C LEU A 568 -3.51 -11.78 6.00
N ILE A 569 -4.72 -11.41 6.39
CA ILE A 569 -5.65 -12.32 7.08
C ILE A 569 -6.11 -13.44 6.16
N SER A 570 -6.47 -13.12 4.91
CA SER A 570 -6.93 -14.13 3.94
C SER A 570 -5.82 -15.13 3.61
N GLY A 571 -4.60 -14.66 3.37
CA GLY A 571 -3.45 -15.52 3.08
C GLY A 571 -3.11 -16.43 4.26
N ALA A 572 -3.03 -15.89 5.46
CA ALA A 572 -2.76 -16.64 6.67
C ALA A 572 -3.87 -17.66 6.98
N ALA A 573 -5.13 -17.28 6.79
CA ALA A 573 -6.27 -18.19 6.98
C ALA A 573 -6.31 -19.34 5.99
N ILE A 574 -6.01 -19.09 4.71
CA ILE A 574 -5.92 -20.14 3.68
C ILE A 574 -4.84 -21.17 4.09
N LEU A 575 -3.66 -20.73 4.54
CA LEU A 575 -2.60 -21.62 5.01
C LEU A 575 -3.04 -22.42 6.25
N ALA A 576 -3.64 -21.74 7.23
CA ALA A 576 -4.13 -22.37 8.45
C ALA A 576 -5.15 -23.46 8.15
N LEU A 577 -6.17 -23.17 7.36
CA LEU A 577 -7.19 -24.14 6.95
C LEU A 577 -6.58 -25.32 6.17
N LYS A 578 -5.60 -25.02 5.33
CA LYS A 578 -4.89 -26.05 4.55
C LYS A 578 -4.11 -26.99 5.45
N GLU A 579 -3.30 -26.47 6.37
CA GLU A 579 -2.51 -27.29 7.29
C GLU A 579 -3.38 -28.14 8.22
N LEU A 580 -4.50 -27.55 8.71
CA LEU A 580 -5.47 -28.28 9.51
C LEU A 580 -6.13 -29.44 8.74
N SER A 581 -6.48 -29.22 7.43
CA SER A 581 -7.00 -30.26 6.56
C SER A 581 -6.04 -31.42 6.42
N GLU A 582 -4.80 -31.09 6.07
CA GLU A 582 -3.78 -32.09 5.78
C GLU A 582 -3.34 -32.83 7.04
N SER A 583 -3.30 -32.13 8.18
CA SER A 583 -3.04 -32.78 9.47
C SER A 583 -4.15 -33.76 9.84
N ALA A 584 -5.41 -33.42 9.60
CA ALA A 584 -6.55 -34.32 9.81
C ALA A 584 -6.48 -35.55 8.92
N ASP A 585 -6.13 -35.39 7.64
CA ASP A 585 -5.98 -36.51 6.70
C ASP A 585 -4.80 -37.45 7.07
N ASN A 586 -3.78 -36.93 7.73
CA ASN A 586 -2.59 -37.68 8.14
C ASN A 586 -2.67 -38.26 9.56
N LEU A 587 -3.77 -38.13 10.29
CA LEU A 587 -3.94 -38.67 11.66
C LEU A 587 -3.60 -40.15 11.76
N GLY A 588 -4.00 -40.97 10.77
CA GLY A 588 -3.67 -42.38 10.70
C GLY A 588 -2.16 -42.65 10.64
N ARG A 589 -1.38 -41.82 9.95
CA ARG A 589 0.08 -41.96 9.87
C ARG A 589 0.76 -41.58 11.21
N TYR A 590 0.26 -40.57 11.90
CA TYR A 590 0.74 -40.22 13.24
C TYR A 590 0.41 -41.30 14.28
N LYS A 591 -0.77 -41.97 14.14
CA LYS A 591 -1.14 -43.09 14.97
C LYS A 591 -0.16 -44.27 14.80
N ILE A 592 0.23 -44.59 13.55
CA ILE A 592 1.25 -45.59 13.26
C ILE A 592 2.58 -45.25 13.94
N LEU A 593 3.03 -43.97 13.87
CA LEU A 593 4.26 -43.56 14.53
C LEU A 593 4.19 -43.71 16.07
N LYS A 594 3.05 -43.43 16.69
CA LYS A 594 2.84 -43.65 18.12
C LYS A 594 2.90 -45.16 18.46
N ASN A 595 2.25 -45.99 17.65
CA ASN A 595 2.26 -47.45 17.85
C ASN A 595 3.65 -48.06 17.67
N LEU A 596 4.54 -47.41 16.88
CA LEU A 596 5.95 -47.76 16.74
C LEU A 596 6.83 -47.22 17.88
N GLY A 597 6.24 -46.66 18.94
CA GLY A 597 6.97 -46.16 20.11
C GLY A 597 7.63 -44.80 19.93
N THR A 598 7.23 -43.99 18.94
CA THR A 598 7.79 -42.67 18.73
C THR A 598 7.28 -41.72 19.82
N ASP A 599 8.21 -41.02 20.49
CA ASP A 599 7.91 -40.05 21.54
C ASP A 599 7.07 -38.85 21.03
N ASN A 600 6.12 -38.43 21.83
CA ASN A 600 5.24 -37.28 21.55
C ASN A 600 6.03 -35.98 21.27
N SER A 601 7.18 -35.79 21.91
CA SER A 601 8.05 -34.63 21.66
C SER A 601 8.56 -34.61 20.22
N LYS A 602 9.01 -35.76 19.69
CA LYS A 602 9.49 -35.91 18.29
C LYS A 602 8.36 -35.67 17.30
N ILE A 603 7.14 -36.14 17.60
CA ILE A 603 5.95 -35.91 16.78
C ILE A 603 5.61 -34.41 16.74
N ASN A 604 5.59 -33.73 17.89
CA ASN A 604 5.32 -32.29 17.98
C ASN A 604 6.36 -31.47 17.19
N HIS A 605 7.65 -31.84 17.26
CA HIS A 605 8.69 -31.22 16.45
C HIS A 605 8.50 -31.45 14.94
N ALA A 606 8.00 -32.62 14.54
CA ALA A 606 7.69 -32.90 13.14
C ALA A 606 6.54 -32.01 12.65
N VAL A 607 5.49 -31.85 13.45
CA VAL A 607 4.36 -30.94 13.16
C VAL A 607 4.84 -29.50 13.05
N LEU A 608 5.65 -29.02 14.04
CA LEU A 608 6.20 -27.67 14.00
C LEU A 608 6.99 -27.42 12.72
N LYS A 609 7.87 -28.34 12.31
CA LYS A 609 8.63 -28.24 11.06
C LYS A 609 7.74 -28.18 9.82
N GLN A 610 6.69 -29.00 9.77
CA GLN A 610 5.75 -28.98 8.63
C GLN A 610 5.03 -27.64 8.53
N THR A 611 4.48 -27.15 9.64
CA THR A 611 3.79 -25.86 9.69
C THR A 611 4.78 -24.72 9.36
N ALA A 612 6.02 -24.76 9.90
CA ALA A 612 7.03 -23.73 9.62
C ALA A 612 7.45 -23.69 8.14
N ILE A 613 7.61 -24.83 7.49
CA ILE A 613 7.93 -24.90 6.06
C ILE A 613 6.76 -24.35 5.23
N LEU A 614 5.52 -24.73 5.57
CA LEU A 614 4.35 -24.30 4.83
C LEU A 614 4.11 -22.79 4.90
N PHE A 615 4.29 -22.19 6.08
CA PHE A 615 4.18 -20.74 6.29
C PHE A 615 5.43 -19.99 5.81
N GLY A 616 6.61 -20.53 6.04
CA GLY A 616 7.89 -19.86 5.79
C GLY A 616 8.22 -19.70 4.31
N ILE A 617 7.99 -20.73 3.48
CA ILE A 617 8.40 -20.68 2.06
C ILE A 617 7.67 -19.57 1.27
N PRO A 618 6.32 -19.47 1.31
CA PRO A 618 5.64 -18.37 0.62
C PRO A 618 6.04 -16.98 1.13
N MET A 619 6.24 -16.86 2.44
CA MET A 619 6.67 -15.60 3.06
C MET A 619 8.09 -15.21 2.63
N SER A 620 9.04 -16.15 2.60
CA SER A 620 10.41 -15.85 2.19
C SER A 620 10.47 -15.35 0.74
N LEU A 621 9.72 -15.98 -0.17
CA LEU A 621 9.66 -15.52 -1.55
C LEU A 621 8.92 -14.20 -1.68
N ALA A 622 7.86 -13.96 -0.90
CA ALA A 622 7.15 -12.69 -0.86
C ALA A 622 8.07 -11.53 -0.39
N ILE A 623 8.92 -11.77 0.60
CA ILE A 623 9.93 -10.79 1.04
C ILE A 623 10.91 -10.47 -0.09
N ILE A 624 11.38 -11.49 -0.83
CA ILE A 624 12.26 -11.26 -1.99
C ILE A 624 11.55 -10.43 -3.06
N HIS A 625 10.30 -10.76 -3.41
CA HIS A 625 9.49 -9.96 -4.33
C HIS A 625 9.34 -8.51 -3.86
N SER A 626 9.17 -8.32 -2.55
CA SER A 626 8.94 -6.99 -1.98
C SER A 626 10.16 -6.08 -2.08
N ILE A 627 11.38 -6.62 -2.05
CA ILE A 627 12.60 -5.83 -2.24
C ILE A 627 12.57 -5.12 -3.60
N PHE A 628 12.14 -5.83 -4.65
CA PHE A 628 12.05 -5.26 -6.00
C PHE A 628 10.77 -4.46 -6.21
N GLY A 629 9.65 -4.90 -5.63
CA GLY A 629 8.39 -4.16 -5.67
C GLY A 629 8.47 -2.78 -4.99
N MET A 630 9.22 -2.68 -3.89
CA MET A 630 9.44 -1.41 -3.19
C MET A 630 10.27 -0.41 -4.02
N ARG A 631 11.09 -0.87 -4.97
CA ARG A 631 11.78 0.06 -5.90
C ARG A 631 10.80 0.76 -6.84
N VAL A 632 9.77 0.04 -7.34
CA VAL A 632 8.69 0.67 -8.13
C VAL A 632 7.90 1.63 -7.26
N SER A 633 7.56 1.20 -6.05
CA SER A 633 6.86 2.07 -5.11
C SER A 633 7.67 3.33 -4.77
N TYR A 634 9.00 3.21 -4.67
CA TYR A 634 9.89 4.34 -4.40
C TYR A 634 9.77 5.42 -5.48
N MET A 635 9.76 5.05 -6.77
CA MET A 635 9.60 6.01 -7.88
C MET A 635 8.31 6.84 -7.76
N VAL A 636 7.19 6.19 -7.35
CA VAL A 636 5.93 6.89 -7.14
C VAL A 636 5.94 7.69 -5.84
N MET A 637 6.55 7.16 -4.79
CA MET A 637 6.62 7.81 -3.49
C MET A 637 7.59 8.99 -3.46
N GLU A 638 8.56 9.07 -4.38
CA GLU A 638 9.53 10.17 -4.44
C GLU A 638 8.83 11.52 -4.59
N LEU A 639 7.71 11.57 -5.33
CA LEU A 639 6.86 12.76 -5.46
C LEU A 639 6.11 13.12 -4.16
N LEU A 640 5.88 12.14 -3.27
CA LEU A 640 5.06 12.29 -2.07
C LEU A 640 5.88 12.20 -0.76
N GLY A 641 7.19 11.97 -0.86
CA GLY A 641 8.12 11.81 0.26
C GLY A 641 8.47 10.36 0.59
N THR A 642 9.75 10.13 0.88
CA THR A 642 10.34 8.80 1.16
C THR A 642 11.09 8.72 2.49
N GLU A 643 11.16 9.81 3.25
CA GLU A 643 12.01 9.99 4.44
C GLU A 643 11.70 8.95 5.53
N TYR A 644 10.43 8.55 5.65
CA TYR A 644 9.95 7.62 6.69
C TYR A 644 9.83 6.16 6.24
N MET A 645 10.44 5.81 5.10
CA MET A 645 10.34 4.47 4.50
C MET A 645 10.81 3.35 5.44
N VAL A 646 11.95 3.53 6.11
CA VAL A 646 12.52 2.50 7.02
C VAL A 646 11.59 2.24 8.21
N GLN A 647 11.05 3.29 8.83
CA GLN A 647 10.10 3.16 9.94
C GLN A 647 8.82 2.44 9.51
N SER A 648 8.30 2.77 8.33
CA SER A 648 7.10 2.16 7.77
C SER A 648 7.28 0.69 7.42
N ILE A 649 8.46 0.30 6.93
CA ILE A 649 8.83 -1.10 6.70
C ILE A 649 8.87 -1.87 8.01
N ILE A 650 9.48 -1.31 9.06
CA ILE A 650 9.52 -1.93 10.40
C ILE A 650 8.11 -2.11 10.95
N MET A 651 7.26 -1.08 10.85
CA MET A 651 5.87 -1.13 11.31
C MET A 651 5.06 -2.19 10.54
N THR A 652 5.24 -2.28 9.23
CA THR A 652 4.66 -3.34 8.40
C THR A 652 5.12 -4.73 8.86
N GLY A 653 6.41 -4.89 9.16
CA GLY A 653 6.98 -6.12 9.70
C GLY A 653 6.32 -6.53 11.01
N VAL A 654 6.06 -5.59 11.91
CA VAL A 654 5.35 -5.83 13.19
C VAL A 654 3.92 -6.31 12.92
N PHE A 655 3.15 -5.67 12.02
CA PHE A 655 1.80 -6.11 11.65
C PHE A 655 1.80 -7.54 11.09
N ILE A 656 2.74 -7.85 10.20
CA ILE A 656 2.87 -9.20 9.63
C ILE A 656 3.18 -10.20 10.74
N LEU A 657 4.12 -9.90 11.62
CA LEU A 657 4.52 -10.80 12.69
C LEU A 657 3.36 -11.08 13.67
N LEU A 658 2.57 -10.07 14.01
CA LEU A 658 1.42 -10.23 14.91
C LEU A 658 0.31 -11.08 14.27
N ILE A 659 -0.08 -10.77 13.04
CA ILE A 659 -1.23 -11.43 12.39
C ILE A 659 -0.81 -12.78 11.82
N TYR A 660 0.19 -12.80 10.94
CA TYR A 660 0.64 -14.03 10.28
C TYR A 660 1.29 -15.00 11.26
N GLY A 661 2.11 -14.49 12.18
CA GLY A 661 2.69 -15.25 13.27
C GLY A 661 1.63 -15.76 14.25
N GLY A 662 0.61 -14.97 14.55
CA GLY A 662 -0.56 -15.39 15.34
C GLY A 662 -1.29 -16.58 14.70
N TYR A 663 -1.59 -16.51 13.40
CA TYR A 663 -2.18 -17.64 12.66
C TYR A 663 -1.26 -18.87 12.65
N PHE A 664 0.04 -18.70 12.50
CA PHE A 664 1.02 -19.78 12.62
C PHE A 664 0.93 -20.51 13.96
N VAL A 665 0.93 -19.76 15.07
CA VAL A 665 0.86 -20.32 16.43
C VAL A 665 -0.47 -21.03 16.66
N ILE A 666 -1.59 -20.43 16.26
CA ILE A 666 -2.93 -21.03 16.39
C ILE A 666 -3.00 -22.33 15.57
N THR A 667 -2.49 -22.33 14.35
CA THR A 667 -2.48 -23.48 13.44
C THR A 667 -1.65 -24.61 14.04
N TYR A 668 -0.42 -24.33 14.47
CA TYR A 668 0.45 -25.32 15.11
C TYR A 668 -0.20 -25.96 16.34
N ASN A 669 -0.74 -25.13 17.26
CA ASN A 669 -1.41 -25.64 18.46
C ASN A 669 -2.65 -26.49 18.12
N SER A 670 -3.42 -26.11 17.13
CA SER A 670 -4.60 -26.87 16.68
C SER A 670 -4.18 -28.22 16.08
N CYS A 671 -3.16 -28.28 15.24
CA CYS A 671 -2.60 -29.51 14.68
C CYS A 671 -2.05 -30.43 15.79
N LYS A 672 -1.29 -29.87 16.72
CA LYS A 672 -0.74 -30.59 17.90
C LYS A 672 -1.85 -31.21 18.73
N ASN A 673 -2.92 -30.45 19.03
CA ASN A 673 -4.05 -30.94 19.83
C ASN A 673 -4.82 -32.04 19.11
N MET A 674 -5.03 -31.96 17.78
CA MET A 674 -5.66 -33.03 16.98
C MET A 674 -4.86 -34.35 17.06
N ILE A 675 -3.52 -34.27 17.01
CA ILE A 675 -2.65 -35.45 17.08
C ILE A 675 -2.52 -35.97 18.51
N LYS A 676 -2.60 -35.13 19.54
CA LYS A 676 -2.58 -35.56 20.94
C LYS A 676 -3.75 -36.46 21.29
N ASN A 677 -4.92 -36.20 20.70
CA ASN A 677 -6.20 -36.88 20.99
C ASN A 677 -6.38 -38.23 20.23
N ILE A 678 -5.33 -38.72 19.54
CA ILE A 678 -5.28 -40.04 18.93
C ILE A 678 -4.54 -40.99 19.89
#